data_50f668ceabe7fd72a20ebe6f7f484818
#
_entry.id   50f668ceabe7fd72a20ebe6f7f484818
#
_cell.length_a   1.000
_cell.length_b   1.000
_cell.length_c   1.000
_cell.angle_alpha   90.00
_cell.angle_beta   90.00
_cell.angle_gamma   90.00
#
_symmetry.space_group_name_H-M   'P 1'
#
loop_
_entity.id
_entity.type
_entity.pdbx_description
1 polymer ?
#
loop_
_entity_poly.entity_id
_entity_poly.type
_entity_poly.pdbx_seq_one_letter_code
_entity_poly.pdbx_strand_id
1 'polypeptide(L)'
;MEVHRIVEQCYNRLPNEWKNHPWDLTEHGRKILQSETELDGYLAAYGEMHIVKCRAALQNFPCRNTDDEIRRHNFEVFDWGCGQGIATLTLLEFLQERKLLGRLNTITLIEPSHIALERAKNWVSQNACPGTKVKAVEKFIPADINDRMDEVNCNSTISINLFSNILDIHSLSLQWLAHKTASLANINYMICIGPKFSKNTRIQDFCGYFNPSSYFSNIDSYCYAYTQKTHHPYSCETRCFAHYRSELLNEAYVEVASYTAHRDDYEYSVECFRGIVDDSALFFYNKVKSECYNLFNVFIRPSIGIDTSDVLMTNISRGIILVNICYDISTLEEDFKRIENIKSYIFNTHLKSIKIDSIINKSVYGCVKTALYFPNASKDEVADQIEKITSNTPNMGRGYDYLIQLYPSDNFSEVFERTRANGLRYDYIDELVKIIVGHWHPYTEGDTNFRLTDRQRNIVRSDNNRLRVKGVAGCGKTQSLAYRAVEKHLQTGDKVLILTFNISLIQYVRMRINQVPADFSTSKFEIANYHQFFVSMANRYSNRKISLQDFDDPKFFASCEEQIEKYKTIIIDEVQDFKTEWLFSIITYFLTSNGTISVFGDGEQNIYDRQMEVETKMPSIPSFSGRWNEMSDRLSMRIINPEIAALSHKFARTFIDNDTPALNIQTELIFETYWIKYWNVSPDTNASQLCQNIRWILQEYNLGTRNIVVMAESINVLRDIEKCYTTNERQCMTNFETADEYERLLRTQTSPSLFQKDLKEIRRAAKTHFTTDTDNMKMSTIHSFKGWESESVILILQPEMSINDKYDGYYIQERENIPALIYTALTRAKCNLFILNVGNTKYHSFFQTNIRQ
;
A
#
# COMPACT_ATOMS: atom_id res chain seq x y z
N MET A 1 -23.20 -23.86 -27.97
CA MET A 1 -22.05 -24.77 -27.69
C MET A 1 -21.43 -24.27 -26.36
N GLU A 2 -21.19 -25.20 -25.44
CA GLU A 2 -20.58 -24.80 -24.18
C GLU A 2 -19.11 -24.40 -24.41
N VAL A 3 -18.70 -23.19 -24.06
CA VAL A 3 -17.35 -22.64 -24.28
C VAL A 3 -16.29 -23.54 -23.63
N HIS A 4 -16.60 -24.20 -22.51
CA HIS A 4 -15.74 -25.20 -21.87
C HIS A 4 -15.32 -26.35 -22.79
N ARG A 5 -16.20 -26.77 -23.70
CA ARG A 5 -15.87 -27.84 -24.68
C ARG A 5 -14.83 -27.41 -25.69
N ILE A 6 -14.77 -26.13 -26.02
CA ILE A 6 -13.70 -25.60 -26.89
C ILE A 6 -12.33 -25.76 -26.23
N VAL A 7 -12.24 -25.40 -24.95
CA VAL A 7 -11.01 -25.55 -24.17
C VAL A 7 -10.59 -27.00 -24.03
N GLU A 8 -11.55 -27.89 -23.76
CA GLU A 8 -11.31 -29.36 -23.71
C GLU A 8 -10.82 -29.90 -25.06
N GLN A 9 -11.41 -29.49 -26.17
CA GLN A 9 -10.97 -29.88 -27.50
C GLN A 9 -9.55 -29.42 -27.81
N CYS A 10 -9.17 -28.18 -27.41
CA CYS A 10 -7.81 -27.68 -27.54
C CYS A 10 -6.82 -28.53 -26.73
N TYR A 11 -7.14 -28.85 -25.48
CA TYR A 11 -6.31 -29.76 -24.67
C TYR A 11 -6.14 -31.14 -25.32
N ASN A 12 -7.22 -31.69 -25.88
CA ASN A 12 -7.19 -33.03 -26.51
C ASN A 12 -6.32 -33.06 -27.77
N ARG A 13 -6.24 -31.97 -28.55
CA ARG A 13 -5.41 -31.83 -29.74
C ARG A 13 -3.91 -31.67 -29.45
N LEU A 14 -3.56 -31.26 -28.22
CA LEU A 14 -2.15 -31.08 -27.85
C LEU A 14 -1.37 -32.39 -27.96
N PRO A 15 -0.13 -32.36 -28.47
CA PRO A 15 0.81 -33.46 -28.35
C PRO A 15 1.02 -33.88 -26.92
N ASN A 16 1.21 -35.17 -26.67
CA ASN A 16 1.32 -35.73 -25.30
C ASN A 16 2.46 -35.11 -24.48
N GLU A 17 3.53 -34.68 -25.14
CA GLU A 17 4.67 -34.01 -24.52
C GLU A 17 4.29 -32.67 -23.86
N TRP A 18 3.28 -31.95 -24.41
CA TRP A 18 2.82 -30.66 -23.90
C TRP A 18 1.61 -30.71 -22.98
N LYS A 19 0.92 -31.83 -22.88
CA LYS A 19 -0.30 -31.94 -22.05
C LYS A 19 -0.07 -31.70 -20.57
N ASN A 20 1.15 -31.95 -20.09
CA ASN A 20 1.49 -31.75 -18.69
C ASN A 20 2.04 -30.34 -18.39
N HIS A 21 2.56 -29.65 -19.44
CA HIS A 21 3.21 -28.36 -19.33
C HIS A 21 2.77 -27.41 -20.46
N PRO A 22 1.46 -27.18 -20.68
CA PRO A 22 0.98 -26.39 -21.82
C PRO A 22 1.40 -24.91 -21.75
N TRP A 23 1.69 -24.39 -20.56
CA TRP A 23 2.15 -23.01 -20.32
C TRP A 23 3.57 -22.74 -20.86
N ASP A 24 4.40 -23.76 -21.00
CA ASP A 24 5.76 -23.59 -21.53
C ASP A 24 5.76 -23.23 -23.01
N LEU A 25 4.77 -23.72 -23.79
CA LEU A 25 4.56 -23.35 -25.19
C LEU A 25 4.34 -21.85 -25.43
N THR A 26 3.86 -21.14 -24.42
CA THR A 26 3.38 -19.77 -24.53
C THR A 26 4.20 -18.79 -23.71
N GLU A 27 5.37 -19.22 -23.21
CA GLU A 27 6.21 -18.42 -22.29
C GLU A 27 5.37 -17.80 -21.14
N HIS A 28 4.56 -18.64 -20.51
CA HIS A 28 3.62 -18.22 -19.47
C HIS A 28 2.64 -17.11 -19.92
N GLY A 29 2.20 -17.16 -21.20
CA GLY A 29 1.20 -16.23 -21.75
C GLY A 29 1.76 -14.89 -22.23
N ARG A 30 3.08 -14.73 -22.29
CA ARG A 30 3.75 -13.47 -22.71
C ARG A 30 4.05 -13.41 -24.21
N LYS A 31 4.05 -14.55 -24.89
CA LYS A 31 4.41 -14.66 -26.30
C LYS A 31 3.22 -14.33 -27.20
N ILE A 32 3.48 -13.63 -28.33
CA ILE A 32 2.52 -13.54 -29.44
C ILE A 32 2.49 -14.91 -30.11
N LEU A 33 1.33 -15.57 -30.07
CA LEU A 33 1.15 -16.93 -30.54
C LEU A 33 1.20 -16.99 -32.09
N GLN A 34 1.98 -17.90 -32.62
CA GLN A 34 2.26 -17.99 -34.06
C GLN A 34 1.88 -19.33 -34.69
N SER A 35 1.44 -20.29 -33.91
CA SER A 35 1.05 -21.62 -34.41
C SER A 35 -0.22 -22.15 -33.78
N GLU A 36 -0.91 -23.04 -34.47
CA GLU A 36 -2.10 -23.73 -33.94
C GLU A 36 -1.82 -24.50 -32.65
N THR A 37 -0.63 -25.08 -32.52
CA THR A 37 -0.22 -25.78 -31.27
C THR A 37 -0.05 -24.84 -30.11
N GLU A 38 0.52 -23.64 -30.35
CA GLU A 38 0.64 -22.61 -29.32
C GLU A 38 -0.71 -22.06 -28.91
N LEU A 39 -1.63 -21.85 -29.85
CA LEU A 39 -3.01 -21.44 -29.55
C LEU A 39 -3.74 -22.50 -28.71
N ASP A 40 -3.63 -23.79 -29.07
CA ASP A 40 -4.20 -24.88 -28.27
C ASP A 40 -3.55 -24.98 -26.89
N GLY A 41 -2.22 -24.80 -26.81
CA GLY A 41 -1.49 -24.74 -25.54
C GLY A 41 -1.93 -23.62 -24.62
N TYR A 42 -2.14 -22.44 -25.18
CA TYR A 42 -2.65 -21.29 -24.41
C TYR A 42 -4.04 -21.55 -23.80
N LEU A 43 -4.98 -22.08 -24.60
CA LEU A 43 -6.32 -22.37 -24.07
C LEU A 43 -6.32 -23.56 -23.11
N ALA A 44 -5.46 -24.54 -23.31
CA ALA A 44 -5.30 -25.64 -22.37
C ALA A 44 -4.75 -25.19 -21.01
N ALA A 45 -3.85 -24.16 -21.02
CA ALA A 45 -3.28 -23.60 -19.81
C ALA A 45 -4.22 -22.60 -19.09
N TYR A 46 -4.88 -21.73 -19.87
CA TYR A 46 -5.55 -20.54 -19.30
C TYR A 46 -7.03 -20.42 -19.67
N GLY A 47 -7.55 -21.21 -20.60
CA GLY A 47 -8.90 -21.07 -21.15
C GLY A 47 -10.00 -21.15 -20.09
N GLU A 48 -9.93 -22.14 -19.18
CA GLU A 48 -10.88 -22.29 -18.08
C GLU A 48 -10.86 -21.08 -17.14
N MET A 49 -9.68 -20.57 -16.83
CA MET A 49 -9.52 -19.37 -16.02
C MET A 49 -10.19 -18.16 -16.67
N HIS A 50 -10.01 -17.96 -18.00
CA HIS A 50 -10.65 -16.85 -18.72
C HIS A 50 -12.18 -16.96 -18.70
N ILE A 51 -12.74 -18.17 -18.91
CA ILE A 51 -14.19 -18.38 -18.85
C ILE A 51 -14.74 -18.01 -17.48
N VAL A 52 -14.12 -18.50 -16.41
CA VAL A 52 -14.60 -18.26 -15.03
C VAL A 52 -14.52 -16.79 -14.67
N LYS A 53 -13.43 -16.11 -15.01
CA LYS A 53 -13.27 -14.66 -14.80
C LYS A 53 -14.32 -13.86 -15.58
N CYS A 54 -14.57 -14.21 -16.83
CA CYS A 54 -15.58 -13.56 -17.65
C CYS A 54 -16.99 -13.78 -17.10
N ARG A 55 -17.35 -14.99 -16.69
CA ARG A 55 -18.65 -15.28 -16.05
C ARG A 55 -18.82 -14.51 -14.75
N ALA A 56 -17.77 -14.39 -13.93
CA ALA A 56 -17.83 -13.59 -12.71
C ALA A 56 -18.09 -12.09 -13.00
N ALA A 57 -17.48 -11.53 -14.03
CA ALA A 57 -17.76 -10.17 -14.48
C ALA A 57 -19.21 -10.02 -14.94
N LEU A 58 -19.69 -10.96 -15.76
CA LEU A 58 -21.03 -10.93 -16.32
C LEU A 58 -22.15 -11.08 -15.27
N GLN A 59 -21.91 -11.73 -14.13
CA GLN A 59 -22.86 -11.75 -13.00
C GLN A 59 -23.19 -10.35 -12.47
N ASN A 60 -22.28 -9.40 -12.64
CA ASN A 60 -22.41 -8.03 -12.19
C ASN A 60 -22.75 -7.05 -13.33
N PHE A 61 -22.79 -7.56 -14.57
CA PHE A 61 -23.09 -6.76 -15.75
C PHE A 61 -24.53 -6.25 -15.82
N PRO A 62 -25.57 -6.93 -15.30
CA PRO A 62 -26.92 -6.37 -15.28
C PRO A 62 -26.98 -5.17 -14.34
N CYS A 63 -26.66 -4.02 -14.89
CA CYS A 63 -26.97 -2.74 -14.29
C CYS A 63 -28.50 -2.57 -14.21
N ARG A 64 -28.98 -1.71 -13.33
CA ARG A 64 -30.41 -1.33 -13.34
C ARG A 64 -30.83 -0.94 -14.76
N ASN A 65 -31.82 -1.62 -15.31
CA ASN A 65 -32.39 -1.43 -16.64
C ASN A 65 -31.56 -1.90 -17.85
N THR A 66 -30.37 -2.47 -17.70
CA THR A 66 -29.54 -2.91 -18.85
C THR A 66 -30.28 -3.92 -19.75
N ASP A 67 -30.94 -4.90 -19.15
CA ASP A 67 -31.71 -5.88 -19.94
C ASP A 67 -32.84 -5.23 -20.72
N ASP A 68 -33.54 -4.27 -20.15
CA ASP A 68 -34.62 -3.54 -20.81
C ASP A 68 -34.10 -2.62 -21.92
N GLU A 69 -32.94 -1.98 -21.73
CA GLU A 69 -32.31 -1.18 -22.77
C GLU A 69 -31.82 -2.03 -23.94
N ILE A 70 -31.17 -3.16 -23.67
CA ILE A 70 -30.70 -4.11 -24.71
C ILE A 70 -31.90 -4.73 -25.47
N ARG A 71 -33.04 -4.95 -24.82
CA ARG A 71 -34.28 -5.43 -25.47
C ARG A 71 -34.93 -4.40 -26.36
N ARG A 72 -34.80 -3.14 -26.06
CA ARG A 72 -35.41 -2.00 -26.78
C ARG A 72 -34.59 -1.50 -27.95
N HIS A 73 -33.27 -1.57 -27.83
CA HIS A 73 -32.31 -0.95 -28.77
C HIS A 73 -31.40 -1.98 -29.43
N ASN A 74 -30.97 -1.70 -30.65
CA ASN A 74 -29.94 -2.47 -31.31
C ASN A 74 -28.60 -2.20 -30.63
N PHE A 75 -27.75 -3.23 -30.53
CA PHE A 75 -26.44 -3.11 -29.91
C PHE A 75 -25.35 -3.85 -30.71
N GLU A 76 -24.11 -3.45 -30.46
CA GLU A 76 -22.90 -4.06 -31.02
C GLU A 76 -21.92 -4.41 -29.92
N VAL A 77 -21.11 -5.45 -30.16
CA VAL A 77 -20.06 -5.90 -29.20
C VAL A 77 -18.70 -5.60 -29.77
N PHE A 78 -17.81 -5.07 -28.96
CA PHE A 78 -16.39 -4.80 -29.26
C PHE A 78 -15.53 -5.56 -28.28
N ASP A 79 -14.73 -6.51 -28.75
CA ASP A 79 -13.79 -7.29 -27.93
C ASP A 79 -12.38 -6.76 -28.21
N TRP A 80 -11.86 -5.97 -27.28
CA TRP A 80 -10.58 -5.29 -27.38
C TRP A 80 -9.45 -6.21 -26.92
N GLY A 81 -8.61 -6.68 -27.85
CA GLY A 81 -7.61 -7.72 -27.58
C GLY A 81 -8.27 -9.07 -27.40
N CYS A 82 -9.11 -9.46 -28.36
CA CYS A 82 -9.98 -10.63 -28.24
C CYS A 82 -9.25 -11.98 -28.11
N GLY A 83 -7.94 -12.02 -28.41
CA GLY A 83 -7.20 -13.26 -28.46
C GLY A 83 -7.91 -14.29 -29.36
N GLN A 84 -8.27 -15.43 -28.76
CA GLN A 84 -9.02 -16.48 -29.45
C GLN A 84 -10.56 -16.39 -29.26
N GLY A 85 -11.09 -15.26 -28.76
CA GLY A 85 -12.51 -14.96 -28.69
C GLY A 85 -13.27 -15.60 -27.51
N ILE A 86 -12.58 -16.11 -26.50
CA ILE A 86 -13.22 -16.79 -25.35
C ILE A 86 -14.14 -15.85 -24.56
N ALA A 87 -13.75 -14.58 -24.36
CA ALA A 87 -14.57 -13.60 -23.67
C ALA A 87 -15.86 -13.31 -24.44
N THR A 88 -15.77 -13.09 -25.75
CA THR A 88 -16.95 -12.92 -26.63
C THR A 88 -17.88 -14.14 -26.59
N LEU A 89 -17.33 -15.36 -26.71
CA LEU A 89 -18.14 -16.58 -26.67
C LEU A 89 -18.88 -16.73 -25.31
N THR A 90 -18.20 -16.43 -24.22
CA THR A 90 -18.80 -16.46 -22.87
C THR A 90 -19.89 -15.40 -22.73
N LEU A 91 -19.71 -14.19 -23.30
CA LEU A 91 -20.75 -13.18 -23.35
C LEU A 91 -21.97 -13.65 -24.18
N LEU A 92 -21.76 -14.29 -25.33
CA LEU A 92 -22.84 -14.80 -26.16
C LEU A 92 -23.67 -15.87 -25.42
N GLU A 93 -23.03 -16.80 -24.69
CA GLU A 93 -23.77 -17.77 -23.85
C GLU A 93 -24.61 -17.03 -22.79
N PHE A 94 -24.02 -16.06 -22.07
CA PHE A 94 -24.72 -15.28 -21.07
C PHE A 94 -25.93 -14.51 -21.64
N LEU A 95 -25.77 -13.85 -22.78
CA LEU A 95 -26.85 -13.12 -23.44
C LEU A 95 -27.95 -14.08 -23.98
N GLN A 96 -27.58 -15.28 -24.43
CA GLN A 96 -28.49 -16.31 -24.86
C GLN A 96 -29.34 -16.83 -23.70
N GLU A 97 -28.74 -17.14 -22.56
CA GLU A 97 -29.47 -17.57 -21.35
C GLU A 97 -30.51 -16.53 -20.92
N ARG A 98 -30.23 -15.24 -21.09
CA ARG A 98 -31.11 -14.13 -20.76
C ARG A 98 -32.06 -13.73 -21.90
N LYS A 99 -32.02 -14.41 -23.05
CA LYS A 99 -32.81 -14.10 -24.27
C LYS A 99 -32.62 -12.67 -24.76
N LEU A 100 -31.36 -12.17 -24.77
CA LEU A 100 -30.98 -10.80 -25.15
C LEU A 100 -30.34 -10.68 -26.55
N LEU A 101 -30.06 -11.78 -27.23
CA LEU A 101 -29.36 -11.77 -28.52
C LEU A 101 -30.15 -11.21 -29.70
N GLY A 102 -31.48 -11.04 -29.57
CA GLY A 102 -32.36 -10.70 -30.68
C GLY A 102 -32.09 -9.35 -31.37
N ARG A 103 -31.27 -8.48 -30.75
CA ARG A 103 -30.95 -7.16 -31.29
C ARG A 103 -29.45 -6.93 -31.45
N LEU A 104 -28.64 -7.98 -31.43
CA LEU A 104 -27.21 -7.93 -31.67
C LEU A 104 -26.93 -7.81 -33.17
N ASN A 105 -26.42 -6.65 -33.60
CA ASN A 105 -26.15 -6.36 -35.00
C ASN A 105 -24.76 -6.82 -35.45
N THR A 106 -23.70 -6.42 -34.71
CA THR A 106 -22.34 -6.65 -35.11
C THR A 106 -21.49 -7.04 -33.90
N ILE A 107 -20.53 -7.93 -34.11
CA ILE A 107 -19.43 -8.24 -33.19
C ILE A 107 -18.15 -7.84 -33.88
N THR A 108 -17.38 -6.92 -33.28
CA THR A 108 -16.07 -6.51 -33.77
C THR A 108 -14.99 -7.09 -32.89
N LEU A 109 -14.14 -7.94 -33.44
CA LEU A 109 -13.00 -8.59 -32.79
C LEU A 109 -11.73 -7.83 -33.15
N ILE A 110 -10.95 -7.38 -32.18
CA ILE A 110 -9.73 -6.59 -32.40
C ILE A 110 -8.56 -7.37 -31.76
N GLU A 111 -7.57 -7.76 -32.58
CA GLU A 111 -6.45 -8.60 -32.14
C GLU A 111 -5.27 -8.42 -33.13
N PRO A 112 -4.03 -8.21 -32.65
CA PRO A 112 -2.87 -8.11 -33.54
C PRO A 112 -2.36 -9.45 -34.09
N SER A 113 -2.67 -10.59 -33.42
CA SER A 113 -2.26 -11.91 -33.91
C SER A 113 -3.25 -12.41 -34.95
N HIS A 114 -2.78 -12.47 -36.23
CA HIS A 114 -3.59 -12.95 -37.36
C HIS A 114 -4.25 -14.31 -37.09
N ILE A 115 -3.46 -15.28 -36.64
CA ILE A 115 -3.95 -16.66 -36.45
C ILE A 115 -4.94 -16.76 -35.27
N ALA A 116 -4.75 -15.99 -34.22
CA ALA A 116 -5.67 -15.93 -33.07
C ALA A 116 -6.98 -15.25 -33.50
N LEU A 117 -6.90 -14.16 -34.24
CA LEU A 117 -8.03 -13.42 -34.77
C LEU A 117 -8.90 -14.24 -35.73
N GLU A 118 -8.29 -14.95 -36.67
CA GLU A 118 -9.03 -15.83 -37.60
C GLU A 118 -9.70 -17.00 -36.87
N ARG A 119 -9.03 -17.58 -35.87
CA ARG A 119 -9.64 -18.59 -35.00
C ARG A 119 -10.84 -18.02 -34.21
N ALA A 120 -10.68 -16.85 -33.60
CA ALA A 120 -11.75 -16.15 -32.89
C ALA A 120 -12.94 -15.87 -33.82
N LYS A 121 -12.68 -15.32 -35.00
CA LYS A 121 -13.70 -15.02 -35.99
C LYS A 121 -14.49 -16.27 -36.41
N ASN A 122 -13.79 -17.37 -36.66
CA ASN A 122 -14.43 -18.64 -37.02
C ASN A 122 -15.35 -19.16 -35.91
N TRP A 123 -14.87 -19.20 -34.66
CA TRP A 123 -15.66 -19.69 -33.55
C TRP A 123 -16.85 -18.79 -33.19
N VAL A 124 -16.61 -17.46 -33.19
CA VAL A 124 -17.68 -16.49 -32.91
C VAL A 124 -18.74 -16.53 -34.02
N SER A 125 -18.33 -16.60 -35.29
CA SER A 125 -19.29 -16.70 -36.41
C SER A 125 -20.19 -17.96 -36.37
N GLN A 126 -19.64 -19.09 -35.89
CA GLN A 126 -20.40 -20.34 -35.74
C GLN A 126 -21.43 -20.29 -34.60
N ASN A 127 -21.20 -19.38 -33.60
CA ASN A 127 -22.04 -19.29 -32.41
C ASN A 127 -22.90 -18.03 -32.35
N ALA A 128 -22.69 -17.07 -33.27
CA ALA A 128 -23.50 -15.86 -33.35
C ALA A 128 -24.89 -16.18 -33.92
N CYS A 129 -25.88 -15.35 -33.56
CA CYS A 129 -27.24 -15.49 -34.10
C CYS A 129 -27.28 -15.27 -35.62
N PRO A 130 -28.17 -15.94 -36.36
CA PRO A 130 -28.39 -15.64 -37.77
C PRO A 130 -28.69 -14.15 -37.97
N GLY A 131 -27.92 -13.51 -38.87
CA GLY A 131 -28.03 -12.08 -39.14
C GLY A 131 -27.04 -11.19 -38.39
N THR A 132 -26.36 -11.65 -37.33
CA THR A 132 -25.27 -10.94 -36.69
C THR A 132 -24.02 -10.94 -37.55
N LYS A 133 -23.46 -9.77 -37.81
CA LYS A 133 -22.18 -9.64 -38.54
C LYS A 133 -20.99 -9.81 -37.61
N VAL A 134 -19.97 -10.60 -38.01
CA VAL A 134 -18.71 -10.70 -37.30
C VAL A 134 -17.60 -10.04 -38.12
N LYS A 135 -17.02 -8.98 -37.56
CA LYS A 135 -15.95 -8.18 -38.14
C LYS A 135 -14.64 -8.45 -37.40
N ALA A 136 -13.57 -8.68 -38.13
CA ALA A 136 -12.23 -8.85 -37.61
C ALA A 136 -11.37 -7.63 -37.98
N VAL A 137 -10.63 -7.12 -37.00
CA VAL A 137 -9.71 -5.98 -37.16
C VAL A 137 -8.33 -6.40 -36.62
N GLU A 138 -7.41 -6.66 -37.55
CA GLU A 138 -6.04 -7.07 -37.25
C GLU A 138 -5.19 -5.83 -37.01
N LYS A 139 -5.20 -5.37 -35.74
CA LYS A 139 -4.44 -4.19 -35.32
C LYS A 139 -4.05 -4.24 -33.84
N PHE A 140 -2.91 -3.59 -33.53
CA PHE A 140 -2.59 -3.20 -32.18
C PHE A 140 -3.51 -2.06 -31.72
N ILE A 141 -3.92 -2.08 -30.46
CA ILE A 141 -4.59 -0.95 -29.84
C ILE A 141 -3.54 0.14 -29.64
N PRO A 142 -3.81 1.39 -30.07
CA PRO A 142 -2.83 2.44 -30.09
C PRO A 142 -2.19 2.76 -28.74
N ALA A 143 -0.91 3.10 -28.76
CA ALA A 143 -0.15 3.62 -27.62
C ALA A 143 -0.20 5.16 -27.54
N ASP A 144 -0.61 5.86 -28.62
CA ASP A 144 -0.67 7.31 -28.73
C ASP A 144 -2.11 7.79 -28.97
N ILE A 145 -2.49 8.87 -28.30
CA ILE A 145 -3.82 9.48 -28.41
C ILE A 145 -4.14 10.00 -29.82
N ASN A 146 -3.13 10.28 -30.64
CA ASN A 146 -3.31 10.78 -32.00
C ASN A 146 -3.61 9.69 -33.03
N ASP A 147 -3.46 8.42 -32.69
CA ASP A 147 -3.80 7.33 -33.57
C ASP A 147 -5.31 7.24 -33.80
N ARG A 148 -5.70 6.86 -35.02
CA ARG A 148 -7.10 6.69 -35.41
C ARG A 148 -7.34 5.25 -35.84
N MET A 149 -8.35 4.61 -35.25
CA MET A 149 -8.90 3.34 -35.71
C MET A 149 -10.25 3.61 -36.37
N ASP A 150 -10.25 4.14 -37.57
CA ASP A 150 -11.49 4.55 -38.28
C ASP A 150 -12.36 3.34 -38.67
N GLU A 151 -11.77 2.16 -38.75
CA GLU A 151 -12.50 0.91 -39.00
C GLU A 151 -13.35 0.47 -37.77
N VAL A 152 -13.03 0.93 -36.57
CA VAL A 152 -13.78 0.59 -35.35
C VAL A 152 -14.79 1.69 -35.06
N ASN A 153 -16.04 1.48 -35.49
CA ASN A 153 -17.15 2.38 -35.30
C ASN A 153 -18.45 1.60 -35.02
N CYS A 154 -19.38 2.20 -34.31
CA CYS A 154 -20.65 1.62 -33.92
C CYS A 154 -21.79 2.29 -34.70
N ASN A 155 -22.69 1.49 -35.27
CA ASN A 155 -23.90 1.98 -35.96
C ASN A 155 -25.19 1.75 -35.13
N SER A 156 -25.06 1.23 -33.93
CA SER A 156 -26.17 0.94 -33.03
C SER A 156 -26.24 1.96 -31.86
N THR A 157 -27.36 1.98 -31.17
CA THR A 157 -27.58 2.88 -30.04
C THR A 157 -26.73 2.50 -28.82
N ILE A 158 -26.38 1.21 -28.72
CA ILE A 158 -25.66 0.65 -27.59
C ILE A 158 -24.39 -0.05 -28.07
N SER A 159 -23.27 0.18 -27.36
CA SER A 159 -22.04 -0.62 -27.48
C SER A 159 -21.81 -1.40 -26.19
N ILE A 160 -21.33 -2.64 -26.32
CA ILE A 160 -20.80 -3.46 -25.21
C ILE A 160 -19.33 -3.68 -25.47
N ASN A 161 -18.47 -3.14 -24.62
CA ASN A 161 -17.02 -3.17 -24.76
C ASN A 161 -16.42 -4.17 -23.78
N LEU A 162 -15.74 -5.18 -24.27
CA LEU A 162 -15.05 -6.22 -23.51
C LEU A 162 -13.56 -5.93 -23.46
N PHE A 163 -13.01 -5.96 -22.25
CA PHE A 163 -11.58 -5.81 -21.96
C PHE A 163 -11.14 -7.00 -21.10
N SER A 164 -10.74 -8.09 -21.74
CA SER A 164 -10.35 -9.32 -21.04
C SER A 164 -8.84 -9.46 -21.00
N ASN A 165 -8.20 -9.11 -19.87
CA ASN A 165 -6.75 -9.15 -19.63
C ASN A 165 -5.94 -8.32 -20.64
N ILE A 166 -6.49 -7.18 -21.09
CA ILE A 166 -5.84 -6.27 -22.05
C ILE A 166 -5.44 -4.94 -21.38
N LEU A 167 -6.19 -4.49 -20.37
CA LEU A 167 -5.94 -3.19 -19.73
C LEU A 167 -4.62 -3.14 -18.95
N ASP A 168 -4.05 -4.29 -18.57
CA ASP A 168 -2.75 -4.41 -17.90
C ASP A 168 -1.53 -4.29 -18.83
N ILE A 169 -1.74 -4.17 -20.13
CA ILE A 169 -0.65 -3.97 -21.09
C ILE A 169 -0.16 -2.52 -21.04
N HIS A 170 1.07 -2.31 -20.59
CA HIS A 170 1.65 -0.98 -20.36
C HIS A 170 1.83 -0.13 -21.64
N SER A 171 1.99 -0.74 -22.80
CA SER A 171 2.10 -0.02 -24.08
C SER A 171 0.77 0.52 -24.61
N LEU A 172 -0.35 0.21 -23.98
CA LEU A 172 -1.68 0.67 -24.36
C LEU A 172 -1.97 2.04 -23.75
N SER A 173 -2.44 3.00 -24.54
CA SER A 173 -2.97 4.27 -24.04
C SER A 173 -4.39 4.11 -23.50
N LEU A 174 -4.56 4.18 -22.19
CA LEU A 174 -5.87 4.09 -21.53
C LEU A 174 -6.72 5.33 -21.85
N GLN A 175 -6.10 6.50 -21.97
CA GLN A 175 -6.77 7.74 -22.36
C GLN A 175 -7.37 7.61 -23.76
N TRP A 176 -6.58 7.16 -24.73
CA TRP A 176 -7.09 6.92 -26.09
C TRP A 176 -8.27 5.94 -26.07
N LEU A 177 -8.13 4.84 -25.35
CA LEU A 177 -9.15 3.80 -25.26
C LEU A 177 -10.45 4.31 -24.61
N ALA A 178 -10.35 5.13 -23.57
CA ALA A 178 -11.48 5.77 -22.91
C ALA A 178 -12.23 6.70 -23.90
N HIS A 179 -11.50 7.59 -24.60
CA HIS A 179 -12.11 8.48 -25.60
C HIS A 179 -12.76 7.69 -26.75
N LYS A 180 -12.09 6.66 -27.25
CA LYS A 180 -12.63 5.84 -28.35
C LYS A 180 -13.91 5.14 -27.92
N THR A 181 -13.91 4.47 -26.78
CA THR A 181 -15.06 3.70 -26.32
C THR A 181 -16.23 4.58 -25.88
N ALA A 182 -15.97 5.74 -25.25
CA ALA A 182 -17.00 6.70 -24.89
C ALA A 182 -17.74 7.30 -26.11
N SER A 183 -17.05 7.36 -27.25
CA SER A 183 -17.60 7.94 -28.49
C SER A 183 -18.33 6.96 -29.39
N LEU A 184 -18.29 5.65 -29.14
CA LEU A 184 -18.82 4.63 -30.04
C LEU A 184 -20.35 4.70 -30.19
N ALA A 185 -21.09 4.77 -29.10
CA ALA A 185 -22.56 4.73 -29.11
C ALA A 185 -23.16 5.75 -28.13
N ASN A 186 -24.49 5.87 -28.12
CA ASN A 186 -25.17 6.74 -27.14
C ASN A 186 -25.05 6.19 -25.70
N ILE A 187 -25.05 4.86 -25.56
CA ILE A 187 -24.86 4.13 -24.31
C ILE A 187 -23.71 3.16 -24.52
N ASN A 188 -22.67 3.26 -23.72
CA ASN A 188 -21.48 2.43 -23.80
C ASN A 188 -21.32 1.63 -22.51
N TYR A 189 -21.53 0.31 -22.59
CA TYR A 189 -21.26 -0.59 -21.48
C TYR A 189 -19.82 -1.06 -21.52
N MET A 190 -19.15 -0.99 -20.39
CA MET A 190 -17.76 -1.43 -20.21
C MET A 190 -17.73 -2.66 -19.32
N ILE A 191 -17.04 -3.71 -19.74
CA ILE A 191 -16.79 -4.95 -19.01
C ILE A 191 -15.29 -5.16 -18.95
N CYS A 192 -14.69 -4.74 -17.84
CA CYS A 192 -13.25 -4.81 -17.60
C CYS A 192 -12.93 -6.04 -16.75
N ILE A 193 -12.02 -6.87 -17.21
CA ILE A 193 -11.59 -8.10 -16.54
C ILE A 193 -10.06 -8.15 -16.60
N GLY A 194 -9.41 -8.31 -15.46
CA GLY A 194 -7.96 -8.43 -15.40
C GLY A 194 -7.50 -9.26 -14.21
N PRO A 195 -6.21 -9.60 -14.18
CA PRO A 195 -5.63 -10.25 -13.01
C PRO A 195 -5.64 -9.27 -11.84
N LYS A 196 -6.02 -9.76 -10.64
CA LYS A 196 -5.92 -8.98 -9.42
C LYS A 196 -4.49 -9.03 -8.91
N PHE A 197 -3.67 -8.09 -9.32
CA PHE A 197 -2.35 -7.87 -8.75
C PHE A 197 -2.40 -6.57 -7.95
N SER A 198 -1.75 -6.54 -6.80
CA SER A 198 -1.54 -5.28 -6.05
C SER A 198 -0.82 -4.21 -6.90
N LYS A 199 -0.20 -4.63 -8.00
CA LYS A 199 0.54 -3.82 -8.96
C LYS A 199 -0.27 -3.36 -10.17
N ASN A 200 -1.43 -3.94 -10.42
CA ASN A 200 -2.22 -3.61 -11.60
C ASN A 200 -3.35 -2.65 -11.21
N THR A 201 -3.11 -1.38 -11.40
CA THR A 201 -4.09 -0.32 -11.17
C THR A 201 -4.79 0.08 -12.46
N ARG A 202 -4.35 -0.45 -13.61
CA ARG A 202 -4.75 0.04 -14.92
C ARG A 202 -6.26 -0.10 -15.20
N ILE A 203 -6.94 -1.10 -14.63
CA ILE A 203 -8.41 -1.15 -14.70
C ILE A 203 -9.04 0.03 -13.98
N GLN A 204 -8.51 0.40 -12.80
CA GLN A 204 -8.97 1.55 -12.02
C GLN A 204 -8.61 2.85 -12.74
N ASP A 205 -7.40 2.93 -13.33
CA ASP A 205 -6.97 4.09 -14.11
C ASP A 205 -7.86 4.29 -15.34
N PHE A 206 -8.22 3.20 -16.05
CA PHE A 206 -9.18 3.27 -17.14
C PHE A 206 -10.55 3.77 -16.67
N CYS A 207 -11.04 3.26 -15.54
CA CYS A 207 -12.31 3.72 -14.96
C CYS A 207 -12.25 5.18 -14.50
N GLY A 208 -11.08 5.70 -14.12
CA GLY A 208 -10.88 7.08 -13.69
C GLY A 208 -11.16 8.13 -14.76
N TYR A 209 -11.10 7.76 -16.04
CA TYR A 209 -11.51 8.64 -17.15
C TYR A 209 -13.01 8.83 -17.25
N PHE A 210 -13.80 8.00 -16.60
CA PHE A 210 -15.27 8.06 -16.62
C PHE A 210 -15.81 8.62 -15.30
N ASN A 211 -17.05 9.14 -15.32
CA ASN A 211 -17.63 9.73 -14.12
C ASN A 211 -18.01 8.62 -13.10
N PRO A 212 -17.53 8.67 -11.85
CA PRO A 212 -17.77 7.63 -10.86
C PRO A 212 -19.25 7.43 -10.45
N SER A 213 -20.15 8.36 -10.71
CA SER A 213 -21.58 8.21 -10.39
C SER A 213 -22.28 7.10 -11.16
N SER A 214 -21.68 6.59 -12.21
CA SER A 214 -22.22 5.55 -13.10
C SER A 214 -21.68 4.15 -12.83
N TYR A 215 -20.87 3.93 -11.79
CA TYR A 215 -20.22 2.65 -11.53
C TYR A 215 -21.17 1.62 -10.94
N PHE A 216 -21.22 0.48 -11.61
CA PHE A 216 -21.68 -0.79 -11.07
C PHE A 216 -20.45 -1.69 -10.93
N SER A 217 -19.69 -1.55 -9.85
CA SER A 217 -18.49 -2.34 -9.65
C SER A 217 -18.73 -3.45 -8.64
N ASN A 218 -18.25 -4.64 -8.97
CA ASN A 218 -17.92 -5.64 -7.97
C ASN A 218 -16.40 -5.85 -8.00
N ILE A 219 -15.74 -5.36 -6.98
CA ILE A 219 -14.29 -5.31 -6.89
C ILE A 219 -13.70 -6.66 -6.48
N ASP A 220 -14.50 -7.52 -5.83
CA ASP A 220 -14.05 -8.79 -5.24
C ASP A 220 -14.77 -9.98 -5.87
N SER A 221 -14.51 -10.24 -7.16
CA SER A 221 -14.91 -11.50 -7.77
C SER A 221 -13.79 -12.51 -7.60
N TYR A 222 -13.89 -13.37 -6.59
CA TYR A 222 -13.08 -14.56 -6.51
C TYR A 222 -13.65 -15.61 -7.45
N CYS A 223 -12.85 -16.00 -8.44
CA CYS A 223 -13.18 -17.07 -9.36
C CYS A 223 -12.40 -18.31 -8.96
N TYR A 224 -13.10 -19.37 -8.65
CA TYR A 224 -12.49 -20.68 -8.51
C TYR A 224 -12.59 -21.38 -9.86
N ALA A 225 -11.50 -21.44 -10.64
CA ALA A 225 -11.40 -22.32 -11.76
C ALA A 225 -10.78 -23.64 -11.29
N TYR A 226 -11.56 -24.71 -11.38
CA TYR A 226 -11.04 -26.06 -11.15
C TYR A 226 -10.59 -26.60 -12.51
N THR A 227 -9.31 -26.54 -12.81
CA THR A 227 -8.79 -27.42 -13.83
C THR A 227 -8.68 -28.82 -13.26
N GLN A 228 -8.81 -29.86 -14.10
CA GLN A 228 -8.73 -31.28 -13.64
C GLN A 228 -7.39 -31.63 -12.92
N LYS A 229 -6.40 -30.72 -12.94
CA LYS A 229 -5.05 -30.98 -12.38
C LYS A 229 -4.58 -29.98 -11.32
N THR A 230 -5.21 -28.81 -11.18
CA THR A 230 -4.79 -27.81 -10.19
C THR A 230 -6.00 -27.16 -9.55
N HIS A 231 -6.22 -27.43 -8.26
CA HIS A 231 -7.26 -26.78 -7.45
C HIS A 231 -6.81 -25.41 -6.94
N HIS A 232 -6.32 -24.53 -7.82
CA HIS A 232 -5.92 -23.20 -7.40
C HIS A 232 -7.04 -22.19 -7.66
N PRO A 233 -7.44 -21.39 -6.64
CA PRO A 233 -8.34 -20.27 -6.85
C PRO A 233 -7.61 -19.19 -7.65
N TYR A 234 -8.26 -18.66 -8.69
CA TYR A 234 -7.77 -17.50 -9.43
C TYR A 234 -8.45 -16.25 -8.93
N SER A 235 -7.69 -15.24 -8.60
CA SER A 235 -8.22 -13.93 -8.29
C SER A 235 -8.29 -13.08 -9.55
N CYS A 236 -9.41 -12.34 -9.72
CA CYS A 236 -9.54 -11.37 -10.78
C CYS A 236 -10.14 -10.07 -10.25
N GLU A 237 -9.79 -8.99 -10.90
CA GLU A 237 -10.48 -7.71 -10.75
C GLU A 237 -11.45 -7.57 -11.90
N THR A 238 -12.71 -7.21 -11.60
CA THR A 238 -13.73 -6.96 -12.61
C THR A 238 -14.40 -5.63 -12.32
N ARG A 239 -14.66 -4.85 -13.37
CA ARG A 239 -15.44 -3.63 -13.32
C ARG A 239 -16.43 -3.60 -14.46
N CYS A 240 -17.72 -3.41 -14.13
CA CYS A 240 -18.79 -3.26 -15.10
C CYS A 240 -19.49 -1.93 -14.84
N PHE A 241 -19.59 -1.08 -15.85
CA PHE A 241 -20.28 0.21 -15.76
C PHE A 241 -20.83 0.65 -17.10
N ALA A 242 -21.73 1.65 -17.08
CA ALA A 242 -22.23 2.31 -18.26
C ALA A 242 -21.72 3.75 -18.33
N HIS A 243 -21.44 4.21 -19.55
CA HIS A 243 -21.16 5.60 -19.87
C HIS A 243 -22.11 6.11 -20.94
N TYR A 244 -22.76 7.23 -20.67
CA TYR A 244 -23.66 7.86 -21.62
C TYR A 244 -22.90 8.95 -22.39
N ARG A 245 -23.06 8.99 -23.72
CA ARG A 245 -22.36 9.95 -24.59
C ARG A 245 -22.59 11.41 -24.20
N SER A 246 -23.64 11.73 -23.48
CA SER A 246 -23.93 13.05 -22.91
C SER A 246 -23.07 13.39 -21.69
N GLU A 247 -22.41 12.42 -21.08
CA GLU A 247 -21.51 12.60 -19.95
C GLU A 247 -20.12 12.96 -20.48
N LEU A 248 -19.47 13.92 -19.81
CA LEU A 248 -18.10 14.30 -20.15
C LEU A 248 -17.12 13.32 -19.50
N LEU A 249 -16.08 12.97 -20.24
CA LEU A 249 -14.94 12.26 -19.66
C LEU A 249 -14.19 13.18 -18.69
N ASN A 250 -13.58 12.58 -17.71
CA ASN A 250 -12.74 13.27 -16.75
C ASN A 250 -11.36 13.53 -17.34
N GLU A 251 -11.22 14.60 -18.10
CA GLU A 251 -9.96 14.97 -18.76
C GLU A 251 -8.87 15.44 -17.79
N ALA A 252 -9.25 15.77 -16.55
CA ALA A 252 -8.31 16.08 -15.49
C ALA A 252 -7.72 14.82 -14.81
N TYR A 253 -8.14 13.63 -15.25
CA TYR A 253 -7.57 12.38 -14.73
C TYR A 253 -6.15 12.19 -15.29
N VAL A 254 -5.19 12.02 -14.41
CA VAL A 254 -3.80 11.70 -14.77
C VAL A 254 -3.50 10.27 -14.39
N GLU A 255 -3.10 9.48 -15.36
CA GLU A 255 -2.64 8.12 -15.13
C GLU A 255 -1.47 8.12 -14.15
N VAL A 256 -1.41 7.09 -13.33
CA VAL A 256 -0.29 6.89 -12.42
C VAL A 256 1.01 6.79 -13.24
N ALA A 257 1.95 7.69 -12.95
CA ALA A 257 3.26 7.61 -13.59
C ALA A 257 3.97 6.33 -13.14
N SER A 258 4.26 5.44 -14.07
CA SER A 258 5.03 4.24 -13.77
C SER A 258 6.53 4.56 -13.74
N TYR A 259 7.19 4.12 -12.70
CA TYR A 259 8.64 4.22 -12.55
C TYR A 259 9.27 2.82 -12.61
N THR A 260 10.25 2.64 -13.49
CA THR A 260 11.02 1.40 -13.57
C THR A 260 12.41 1.63 -12.97
N ALA A 261 12.67 1.02 -11.84
CA ALA A 261 13.98 0.99 -11.21
C ALA A 261 14.69 -0.32 -11.57
N HIS A 262 15.91 -0.22 -12.11
CA HIS A 262 16.77 -1.38 -12.31
C HIS A 262 17.68 -1.54 -11.11
N ARG A 263 17.64 -2.69 -10.47
CA ARG A 263 18.59 -3.11 -9.45
C ARG A 263 18.88 -4.60 -9.63
N ASP A 264 20.14 -4.93 -9.90
CA ASP A 264 20.65 -6.31 -9.91
C ASP A 264 19.71 -7.33 -10.60
N ASP A 265 19.44 -7.15 -11.90
CA ASP A 265 18.63 -8.01 -12.76
C ASP A 265 17.11 -8.06 -12.46
N TYR A 266 16.57 -7.22 -11.54
CA TYR A 266 15.12 -7.09 -11.31
C TYR A 266 14.61 -5.73 -11.78
N GLU A 267 13.62 -5.77 -12.68
CA GLU A 267 12.90 -4.60 -13.14
C GLU A 267 11.70 -4.34 -12.21
N TYR A 268 11.73 -3.22 -11.47
CA TYR A 268 10.60 -2.79 -10.64
C TYR A 268 9.80 -1.73 -11.39
N SER A 269 8.57 -2.06 -11.75
CA SER A 269 7.60 -1.07 -12.22
C SER A 269 6.84 -0.53 -11.02
N VAL A 270 6.91 0.78 -10.83
CA VAL A 270 6.37 1.43 -9.64
C VAL A 270 5.33 2.46 -10.05
N GLU A 271 4.07 2.26 -9.64
CA GLU A 271 2.96 3.18 -9.84
C GLU A 271 2.79 4.08 -8.60
N CYS A 272 2.74 5.38 -8.80
CA CYS A 272 3.00 6.33 -7.72
C CYS A 272 1.80 7.16 -7.30
N PHE A 273 0.75 7.24 -8.12
CA PHE A 273 -0.32 8.18 -7.84
C PHE A 273 -1.64 7.79 -8.51
N ARG A 274 -2.74 8.04 -7.80
CA ARG A 274 -4.11 7.92 -8.30
C ARG A 274 -4.91 9.16 -7.94
N GLY A 275 -5.77 9.61 -8.83
CA GLY A 275 -6.77 10.63 -8.54
C GLY A 275 -6.83 11.76 -9.55
N ILE A 276 -7.85 12.57 -9.39
CA ILE A 276 -8.09 13.77 -10.18
C ILE A 276 -7.16 14.85 -9.67
N VAL A 277 -6.45 15.53 -10.57
CA VAL A 277 -5.63 16.69 -10.28
C VAL A 277 -6.28 17.93 -10.90
N ASP A 278 -5.98 19.09 -10.31
CA ASP A 278 -6.43 20.36 -10.87
C ASP A 278 -5.66 20.73 -12.17
N ASP A 279 -6.22 21.66 -12.94
CA ASP A 279 -5.69 22.06 -14.24
C ASP A 279 -4.24 22.57 -14.18
N SER A 280 -3.87 23.25 -13.09
CA SER A 280 -2.51 23.80 -12.96
C SER A 280 -1.48 22.69 -12.69
N ALA A 281 -1.82 21.71 -11.88
CA ALA A 281 -0.95 20.54 -11.64
C ALA A 281 -0.82 19.69 -12.90
N LEU A 282 -1.91 19.51 -13.65
CA LEU A 282 -1.92 18.81 -14.93
C LEU A 282 -1.10 19.56 -15.98
N PHE A 283 -1.26 20.88 -16.08
CA PHE A 283 -0.46 21.71 -16.98
C PHE A 283 1.03 21.62 -16.65
N PHE A 284 1.38 21.73 -15.37
CA PHE A 284 2.76 21.59 -14.90
C PHE A 284 3.36 20.23 -15.28
N TYR A 285 2.62 19.15 -15.00
CA TYR A 285 3.03 17.79 -15.33
C TYR A 285 3.27 17.60 -16.83
N ASN A 286 2.33 18.00 -17.67
CA ASN A 286 2.44 17.89 -19.12
C ASN A 286 3.62 18.71 -19.66
N LYS A 287 3.85 19.90 -19.10
CA LYS A 287 4.97 20.75 -19.47
C LYS A 287 6.32 20.13 -19.08
N VAL A 288 6.45 19.57 -17.89
CA VAL A 288 7.65 18.81 -17.50
C VAL A 288 7.89 17.63 -18.43
N LYS A 289 6.85 16.87 -18.74
CA LYS A 289 6.96 15.71 -19.65
C LYS A 289 7.38 16.12 -21.07
N SER A 290 6.79 17.17 -21.61
CA SER A 290 7.07 17.61 -22.99
C SER A 290 8.45 18.30 -23.13
N GLU A 291 8.83 19.15 -22.19
CA GLU A 291 10.05 19.94 -22.27
C GLU A 291 11.28 19.22 -21.70
N CYS A 292 11.10 18.40 -20.66
CA CYS A 292 12.19 17.71 -20.00
C CYS A 292 12.40 16.26 -20.46
N TYR A 293 11.61 15.77 -21.41
CA TYR A 293 11.70 14.49 -22.11
C TYR A 293 12.32 13.35 -21.27
N ASN A 294 11.56 12.78 -20.36
CA ASN A 294 11.99 11.68 -19.48
C ASN A 294 13.23 11.98 -18.59
N LEU A 295 13.62 13.24 -18.46
CA LEU A 295 14.72 13.61 -17.56
C LEU A 295 14.40 13.32 -16.10
N PHE A 296 13.11 13.45 -15.71
CA PHE A 296 12.65 13.24 -14.36
C PHE A 296 11.61 12.13 -14.26
N ASN A 297 11.64 11.39 -13.17
CA ASN A 297 10.48 10.68 -12.66
C ASN A 297 9.62 11.68 -11.90
N VAL A 298 8.35 11.80 -12.27
CA VAL A 298 7.42 12.82 -11.76
C VAL A 298 6.30 12.14 -10.99
N PHE A 299 6.10 12.57 -9.74
CA PHE A 299 5.08 12.06 -8.83
C PHE A 299 4.16 13.21 -8.42
N ILE A 300 2.86 13.07 -8.65
CA ILE A 300 1.88 14.09 -8.32
C ILE A 300 1.25 13.76 -6.97
N ARG A 301 1.24 14.73 -6.04
CA ARG A 301 0.72 14.60 -4.67
C ARG A 301 1.17 13.32 -3.97
N PRO A 302 2.49 13.05 -3.94
CA PRO A 302 3.01 11.82 -3.37
C PRO A 302 2.70 11.75 -1.87
N SER A 303 2.37 10.56 -1.38
CA SER A 303 2.14 10.34 0.05
C SER A 303 3.46 10.24 0.81
N ILE A 304 4.02 11.36 1.23
CA ILE A 304 5.32 11.43 1.92
C ILE A 304 5.15 11.49 3.44
N GLY A 305 4.11 12.15 3.94
CA GLY A 305 3.89 12.37 5.37
C GLY A 305 2.59 13.12 5.64
N ILE A 306 2.55 13.92 6.70
CA ILE A 306 1.40 14.75 7.06
C ILE A 306 1.20 15.85 6.01
N ASP A 307 2.31 16.51 5.62
CA ASP A 307 2.31 17.47 4.52
C ASP A 307 2.70 16.76 3.22
N THR A 308 1.98 17.03 2.14
CA THR A 308 2.26 16.52 0.80
C THR A 308 2.70 17.66 -0.11
N SER A 309 3.72 17.43 -0.95
CA SER A 309 4.02 18.33 -2.07
C SER A 309 3.01 18.13 -3.19
N ASP A 310 2.76 19.17 -4.00
CA ASP A 310 1.91 19.00 -5.16
C ASP A 310 2.57 18.14 -6.23
N VAL A 311 3.88 18.32 -6.41
CA VAL A 311 4.69 17.50 -7.32
C VAL A 311 6.03 17.17 -6.66
N LEU A 312 6.51 15.96 -6.88
CA LEU A 312 7.87 15.55 -6.56
C LEU A 312 8.54 15.00 -7.80
N MET A 313 9.75 15.46 -8.09
CA MET A 313 10.54 15.00 -9.23
C MET A 313 11.88 14.44 -8.76
N THR A 314 12.33 13.36 -9.38
CA THR A 314 13.61 12.73 -9.06
C THR A 314 14.45 12.47 -10.30
N ASN A 315 15.75 12.75 -10.21
CA ASN A 315 16.74 12.41 -11.22
C ASN A 315 18.12 12.23 -10.58
N ILE A 316 18.91 11.25 -11.01
CA ILE A 316 20.21 10.91 -10.43
C ILE A 316 21.21 12.10 -10.52
N SER A 317 21.19 12.87 -11.58
CA SER A 317 22.13 13.99 -11.77
C SER A 317 21.60 15.34 -11.26
N ARG A 318 20.27 15.48 -11.15
CA ARG A 318 19.59 16.75 -10.81
C ARG A 318 19.08 16.81 -9.38
N GLY A 319 18.89 15.67 -8.77
CA GLY A 319 18.44 15.58 -7.39
C GLY A 319 16.99 15.25 -7.21
N ILE A 320 16.51 15.52 -6.02
CA ILE A 320 15.12 15.42 -5.60
C ILE A 320 14.58 16.86 -5.56
N ILE A 321 13.52 17.12 -6.33
CA ILE A 321 12.92 18.44 -6.44
C ILE A 321 11.47 18.35 -5.97
N LEU A 322 11.16 19.08 -4.91
CA LEU A 322 9.78 19.26 -4.41
C LEU A 322 9.20 20.49 -5.05
N VAL A 323 7.97 20.41 -5.54
CA VAL A 323 7.27 21.53 -6.15
C VAL A 323 5.91 21.70 -5.47
N ASN A 324 5.60 22.90 -5.02
CA ASN A 324 4.24 23.30 -4.64
C ASN A 324 3.71 24.33 -5.62
N ILE A 325 2.41 24.33 -5.85
CA ILE A 325 1.71 25.27 -6.74
C ILE A 325 1.16 26.39 -5.87
N CYS A 326 1.69 27.60 -6.07
CA CYS A 326 1.22 28.80 -5.39
C CYS A 326 0.14 29.48 -6.26
N TYR A 327 -1.12 29.22 -5.96
CA TYR A 327 -2.27 29.73 -6.73
C TYR A 327 -2.54 31.21 -6.44
N ASP A 328 -2.28 31.63 -5.20
CA ASP A 328 -2.44 33.01 -4.72
C ASP A 328 -1.13 33.51 -4.14
N ILE A 329 -0.62 34.59 -4.67
CA ILE A 329 0.64 35.18 -4.20
C ILE A 329 0.57 35.62 -2.72
N SER A 330 -0.61 35.86 -2.18
CA SER A 330 -0.79 36.22 -0.78
C SER A 330 -0.43 35.07 0.16
N THR A 331 -0.50 33.80 -0.29
CA THR A 331 -0.14 32.58 0.46
C THR A 331 1.33 32.18 0.31
N LEU A 332 2.14 32.95 -0.42
CA LEU A 332 3.53 32.62 -0.76
C LEU A 332 4.37 32.23 0.49
N GLU A 333 4.22 32.94 1.59
CA GLU A 333 4.95 32.62 2.83
C GLU A 333 4.54 31.28 3.43
N GLU A 334 3.26 30.95 3.38
CA GLU A 334 2.70 29.69 3.88
C GLU A 334 3.15 28.53 2.98
N ASP A 335 3.05 28.68 1.66
CA ASP A 335 3.48 27.69 0.70
C ASP A 335 5.00 27.42 0.78
N PHE A 336 5.79 28.46 0.99
CA PHE A 336 7.22 28.33 1.21
C PHE A 336 7.54 27.59 2.52
N LYS A 337 6.89 27.95 3.62
CA LYS A 337 7.06 27.24 4.91
C LYS A 337 6.64 25.76 4.77
N ARG A 338 5.53 25.50 4.09
CA ARG A 338 5.02 24.14 3.87
C ARG A 338 6.04 23.30 3.11
N ILE A 339 6.59 23.77 1.99
CA ILE A 339 7.53 23.00 1.18
C ILE A 339 8.88 22.78 1.90
N GLU A 340 9.36 23.75 2.69
CA GLU A 340 10.56 23.58 3.51
C GLU A 340 10.33 22.60 4.68
N ASN A 341 9.13 22.55 5.26
CA ASN A 341 8.75 21.52 6.23
C ASN A 341 8.76 20.12 5.61
N ILE A 342 8.23 19.97 4.39
CA ILE A 342 8.25 18.70 3.64
C ILE A 342 9.71 18.28 3.38
N LYS A 343 10.56 19.21 2.93
CA LYS A 343 12.01 18.97 2.74
C LYS A 343 12.66 18.49 4.04
N SER A 344 12.44 19.19 5.13
CA SER A 344 12.96 18.84 6.45
C SER A 344 12.44 17.47 6.91
N TYR A 345 11.19 17.15 6.62
CA TYR A 345 10.56 15.87 6.93
C TYR A 345 11.20 14.73 6.14
N ILE A 346 11.44 14.90 4.83
CA ILE A 346 12.17 13.95 4.00
C ILE A 346 13.55 13.67 4.58
N PHE A 347 14.33 14.73 4.87
CA PHE A 347 15.66 14.58 5.43
C PHE A 347 15.67 13.87 6.79
N ASN A 348 14.78 14.26 7.67
CA ASN A 348 14.82 13.81 9.07
C ASN A 348 14.12 12.48 9.29
N THR A 349 13.26 12.06 8.35
CA THR A 349 12.36 10.94 8.60
C THR A 349 12.50 9.83 7.57
N HIS A 350 12.67 10.17 6.29
CA HIS A 350 12.52 9.19 5.21
C HIS A 350 13.86 8.68 4.65
N LEU A 351 14.85 9.49 4.54
CA LEU A 351 16.09 9.12 3.84
C LEU A 351 17.18 8.72 4.83
N LYS A 352 17.20 7.44 5.22
CA LYS A 352 18.18 6.88 6.15
C LYS A 352 19.62 7.11 5.66
N SER A 353 19.92 6.76 4.41
CA SER A 353 21.26 6.94 3.84
C SER A 353 21.63 8.41 3.74
N ILE A 354 20.72 9.25 3.29
CA ILE A 354 20.93 10.73 3.26
C ILE A 354 21.18 11.28 4.66
N LYS A 355 20.44 10.80 5.65
CA LYS A 355 20.59 11.27 7.03
C LYS A 355 21.98 10.96 7.58
N ILE A 356 22.46 9.74 7.40
CA ILE A 356 23.79 9.32 7.83
C ILE A 356 24.87 10.13 7.12
N ASP A 357 24.76 10.26 5.81
CA ASP A 357 25.75 11.00 5.02
C ASP A 357 25.72 12.51 5.32
N SER A 358 24.56 13.09 5.65
CA SER A 358 24.42 14.49 6.03
C SER A 358 25.06 14.82 7.39
N ILE A 359 25.12 13.85 8.29
CA ILE A 359 25.83 13.97 9.57
C ILE A 359 27.36 14.16 9.32
N ILE A 360 27.86 13.46 8.30
CA ILE A 360 29.28 13.45 7.94
C ILE A 360 29.60 14.60 6.99
N ASN A 361 28.74 14.89 6.04
CA ASN A 361 28.96 15.89 4.99
C ASN A 361 27.72 16.76 4.77
N LYS A 362 27.72 17.98 5.31
CA LYS A 362 26.59 18.93 5.18
C LYS A 362 26.25 19.32 3.72
N SER A 363 27.19 19.13 2.77
CA SER A 363 26.92 19.44 1.36
C SER A 363 25.81 18.58 0.75
N VAL A 364 25.51 17.42 1.35
CA VAL A 364 24.45 16.52 0.94
C VAL A 364 23.05 17.16 1.05
N TYR A 365 22.85 18.16 1.91
CA TYR A 365 21.57 18.88 2.00
C TYR A 365 21.11 19.49 0.66
N GLY A 366 22.04 19.80 -0.24
CA GLY A 366 21.76 20.34 -1.57
C GLY A 366 21.17 19.34 -2.54
N CYS A 367 21.05 18.04 -2.19
CA CYS A 367 20.46 17.04 -3.07
C CYS A 367 18.91 17.10 -3.09
N VAL A 368 18.25 17.71 -2.08
CA VAL A 368 16.82 17.99 -2.07
C VAL A 368 16.58 19.48 -2.24
N LYS A 369 15.90 19.87 -3.29
CA LYS A 369 15.61 21.25 -3.66
C LYS A 369 14.11 21.50 -3.57
N THR A 370 13.76 22.77 -3.35
CA THR A 370 12.38 23.25 -3.28
C THR A 370 12.09 24.19 -4.44
N ALA A 371 10.91 24.09 -5.00
CA ALA A 371 10.41 24.94 -6.08
C ALA A 371 8.98 25.37 -5.79
N LEU A 372 8.63 26.59 -6.17
CA LEU A 372 7.25 27.07 -6.24
C LEU A 372 6.89 27.37 -7.70
N TYR A 373 5.75 26.82 -8.14
CA TYR A 373 5.18 27.12 -9.44
C TYR A 373 4.06 28.15 -9.30
N PHE A 374 4.16 29.23 -10.05
CA PHE A 374 3.26 30.37 -10.02
C PHE A 374 2.42 30.42 -11.31
N PRO A 375 1.24 29.76 -11.36
CA PRO A 375 0.41 29.75 -12.57
C PRO A 375 -0.18 31.11 -12.90
N ASN A 376 -0.45 31.96 -11.90
CA ASN A 376 -1.24 33.18 -12.00
C ASN A 376 -0.45 34.46 -11.67
N ALA A 377 0.83 34.39 -11.34
CA ALA A 377 1.63 35.56 -10.95
C ALA A 377 2.84 35.76 -11.88
N SER A 378 3.20 37.00 -12.09
CA SER A 378 4.39 37.40 -12.84
C SER A 378 5.65 37.39 -11.96
N LYS A 379 6.83 37.40 -12.59
CA LYS A 379 8.13 37.44 -11.89
C LYS A 379 8.28 38.66 -11.00
N ASP A 380 7.77 39.83 -11.46
CA ASP A 380 7.86 41.09 -10.74
C ASP A 380 6.97 41.07 -9.47
N GLU A 381 5.74 40.57 -9.59
CA GLU A 381 4.80 40.43 -8.46
C GLU A 381 5.36 39.49 -7.37
N VAL A 382 5.98 38.37 -7.77
CA VAL A 382 6.62 37.43 -6.84
C VAL A 382 7.83 38.08 -6.15
N ALA A 383 8.68 38.82 -6.89
CA ALA A 383 9.82 39.53 -6.33
C ALA A 383 9.38 40.58 -5.30
N ASP A 384 8.37 41.41 -5.64
CA ASP A 384 7.82 42.42 -4.72
C ASP A 384 7.23 41.78 -3.44
N GLN A 385 6.59 40.62 -3.56
CA GLN A 385 6.03 39.91 -2.41
C GLN A 385 7.14 39.32 -1.52
N ILE A 386 8.17 38.74 -2.12
CA ILE A 386 9.36 38.23 -1.37
C ILE A 386 10.04 39.40 -0.64
N GLU A 387 10.20 40.55 -1.26
CA GLU A 387 10.80 41.73 -0.62
C GLU A 387 9.95 42.19 0.58
N LYS A 388 8.62 42.23 0.47
CA LYS A 388 7.73 42.55 1.60
C LYS A 388 7.89 41.55 2.77
N ILE A 389 7.91 40.24 2.46
CA ILE A 389 8.05 39.19 3.48
C ILE A 389 9.41 39.28 4.17
N THR A 390 10.50 39.46 3.40
CA THR A 390 11.87 39.51 3.91
C THR A 390 12.15 40.76 4.70
N SER A 391 11.51 41.90 4.36
CA SER A 391 11.59 43.15 5.12
C SER A 391 10.97 43.01 6.51
N ASN A 392 9.92 42.20 6.63
CA ASN A 392 9.23 41.95 7.90
C ASN A 392 9.90 40.84 8.73
N THR A 393 10.62 39.90 8.08
CA THR A 393 11.25 38.73 8.73
C THR A 393 12.66 38.47 8.15
N PRO A 394 13.68 39.24 8.57
CA PRO A 394 15.03 39.18 7.95
C PRO A 394 15.70 37.80 7.96
N ASN A 395 15.37 36.96 8.93
CA ASN A 395 15.92 35.59 9.01
C ASN A 395 15.38 34.62 7.94
N MET A 396 14.28 34.93 7.31
CA MET A 396 13.70 34.11 6.24
C MET A 396 14.29 34.43 4.85
N GLY A 397 14.90 35.62 4.67
CA GLY A 397 15.43 36.05 3.37
C GLY A 397 16.40 35.08 2.72
N ARG A 398 17.27 34.45 3.52
CA ARG A 398 18.26 33.46 3.03
C ARG A 398 17.63 32.18 2.49
N GLY A 399 16.39 31.85 2.86
CA GLY A 399 15.68 30.66 2.36
C GLY A 399 15.18 30.85 0.93
N TYR A 400 14.68 32.05 0.60
CA TYR A 400 14.18 32.36 -0.73
C TYR A 400 15.27 32.40 -1.80
N ASP A 401 16.54 32.69 -1.43
CA ASP A 401 17.69 32.67 -2.35
C ASP A 401 17.95 31.28 -2.99
N TYR A 402 17.48 30.22 -2.35
CA TYR A 402 17.64 28.82 -2.82
C TYR A 402 16.36 28.26 -3.42
N LEU A 403 15.25 29.00 -3.40
CA LEU A 403 13.96 28.58 -3.95
C LEU A 403 14.00 28.65 -5.48
N ILE A 404 13.64 27.55 -6.13
CA ILE A 404 13.42 27.54 -7.58
C ILE A 404 12.04 28.12 -7.86
N GLN A 405 11.99 29.23 -8.60
CA GLN A 405 10.75 29.85 -9.05
C GLN A 405 10.43 29.39 -10.47
N LEU A 406 9.20 28.92 -10.70
CA LEU A 406 8.75 28.38 -11.98
C LEU A 406 7.48 29.12 -12.44
N TYR A 407 7.44 29.45 -13.70
CA TYR A 407 6.35 30.20 -14.32
C TYR A 407 5.86 29.52 -15.61
N PRO A 408 4.61 29.71 -16.04
CA PRO A 408 4.10 29.15 -17.29
C PRO A 408 4.94 29.50 -18.54
N SER A 409 5.56 30.69 -18.54
CA SER A 409 6.39 31.18 -19.64
C SER A 409 7.82 30.62 -19.65
N ASP A 410 8.28 29.98 -18.58
CA ASP A 410 9.64 29.45 -18.48
C ASP A 410 9.83 28.20 -19.34
N ASN A 411 11.02 28.00 -19.87
CA ASN A 411 11.45 26.73 -20.42
C ASN A 411 11.98 25.84 -19.28
N PHE A 412 11.21 24.84 -18.89
CA PHE A 412 11.54 24.00 -17.73
C PHE A 412 12.83 23.18 -17.95
N SER A 413 13.13 22.78 -19.19
CA SER A 413 14.39 22.09 -19.48
C SER A 413 15.59 22.98 -19.13
N GLU A 414 15.58 24.25 -19.54
CA GLU A 414 16.67 25.18 -19.23
C GLU A 414 16.78 25.49 -17.74
N VAL A 415 15.64 25.65 -17.05
CA VAL A 415 15.64 25.90 -15.59
C VAL A 415 16.26 24.71 -14.88
N PHE A 416 15.84 23.50 -15.19
CA PHE A 416 16.32 22.30 -14.52
C PHE A 416 17.73 21.88 -14.96
N GLU A 417 18.19 22.25 -16.15
CA GLU A 417 19.60 22.03 -16.54
C GLU A 417 20.59 22.71 -15.61
N ARG A 418 20.22 23.85 -15.03
CA ARG A 418 21.04 24.61 -14.08
C ARG A 418 21.03 23.98 -12.68
N THR A 419 20.10 23.09 -12.38
CA THR A 419 19.98 22.44 -11.08
C THR A 419 20.83 21.17 -11.03
N ARG A 420 22.04 21.22 -10.50
CA ARG A 420 22.86 20.03 -10.22
C ARG A 420 22.82 19.70 -8.73
N ALA A 421 22.73 18.42 -8.41
CA ALA A 421 22.82 17.96 -7.02
C ALA A 421 24.21 17.40 -6.75
N ASN A 422 24.93 18.05 -5.84
CA ASN A 422 26.22 17.54 -5.38
C ASN A 422 25.99 16.45 -4.32
N GLY A 423 26.70 15.33 -4.44
CA GLY A 423 26.64 14.24 -3.46
C GLY A 423 25.38 13.37 -3.51
N LEU A 424 24.57 13.49 -4.58
CA LEU A 424 23.44 12.61 -4.76
C LEU A 424 23.91 11.19 -5.13
N ARG A 425 23.35 10.20 -4.48
CA ARG A 425 23.59 8.78 -4.73
C ARG A 425 22.29 8.11 -5.21
N TYR A 426 22.41 7.05 -5.98
CA TYR A 426 21.25 6.33 -6.52
C TYR A 426 20.35 5.77 -5.42
N ASP A 427 20.95 5.28 -4.33
CA ASP A 427 20.21 4.72 -3.20
C ASP A 427 19.30 5.74 -2.49
N TYR A 428 19.61 7.05 -2.51
CA TYR A 428 18.71 8.08 -1.98
C TYR A 428 17.39 8.15 -2.75
N ILE A 429 17.48 8.07 -4.08
CA ILE A 429 16.30 8.07 -4.92
C ILE A 429 15.50 6.78 -4.73
N ASP A 430 16.19 5.63 -4.68
CA ASP A 430 15.57 4.34 -4.48
C ASP A 430 14.83 4.25 -3.12
N GLU A 431 15.44 4.76 -2.05
CA GLU A 431 14.79 4.87 -0.73
C GLU A 431 13.53 5.73 -0.79
N LEU A 432 13.60 6.91 -1.41
CA LEU A 432 12.46 7.83 -1.51
C LEU A 432 11.32 7.23 -2.34
N VAL A 433 11.66 6.63 -3.48
CA VAL A 433 10.66 5.97 -4.36
C VAL A 433 9.95 4.84 -3.62
N LYS A 434 10.66 4.01 -2.88
CA LYS A 434 10.06 2.95 -2.05
C LYS A 434 9.06 3.50 -1.04
N ILE A 435 9.32 4.69 -0.47
CA ILE A 435 8.40 5.33 0.47
C ILE A 435 7.14 5.84 -0.23
N ILE A 436 7.31 6.53 -1.36
CA ILE A 436 6.22 7.15 -2.12
C ILE A 436 5.25 6.09 -2.63
N VAL A 437 5.80 5.00 -3.13
CA VAL A 437 5.03 3.92 -3.74
C VAL A 437 4.40 3.01 -2.72
N GLY A 438 4.89 3.06 -1.49
CA GLY A 438 4.62 2.06 -0.49
C GLY A 438 5.39 0.77 -0.79
N HIS A 439 5.61 -0.02 0.24
CA HIS A 439 6.21 -1.32 0.06
C HIS A 439 5.21 -2.25 -0.60
N TRP A 440 5.54 -2.71 -1.80
CA TRP A 440 4.80 -3.73 -2.49
C TRP A 440 4.96 -5.03 -1.74
N HIS A 441 3.86 -5.59 -1.28
CA HIS A 441 3.80 -7.02 -1.11
C HIS A 441 3.77 -7.62 -2.52
N PRO A 442 4.77 -8.39 -2.94
CA PRO A 442 4.52 -9.33 -3.99
C PRO A 442 3.42 -10.23 -3.47
N TYR A 443 2.29 -10.12 -4.11
CA TYR A 443 1.14 -10.93 -3.86
C TYR A 443 1.54 -12.39 -4.04
N THR A 444 1.70 -13.11 -2.97
CA THR A 444 1.59 -14.56 -3.03
C THR A 444 0.10 -14.86 -3.21
N GLU A 445 -0.25 -15.50 -4.33
CA GLU A 445 -1.59 -16.02 -4.57
C GLU A 445 -2.03 -16.83 -3.34
N GLY A 446 -2.87 -16.26 -2.52
CA GLY A 446 -3.31 -16.86 -1.26
C GLY A 446 -3.63 -15.86 -0.14
N ASP A 447 -2.94 -14.74 -0.08
CA ASP A 447 -3.07 -13.78 1.05
C ASP A 447 -4.27 -12.81 0.92
N THR A 448 -5.01 -12.82 -0.18
CA THR A 448 -6.07 -11.83 -0.45
C THR A 448 -7.49 -12.32 -0.21
N ASN A 449 -7.68 -13.45 0.40
CA ASN A 449 -9.02 -13.87 0.81
C ASN A 449 -9.53 -13.12 2.05
N PHE A 450 -9.07 -11.87 2.28
CA PHE A 450 -9.55 -11.10 3.42
C PHE A 450 -10.97 -10.57 3.16
N ARG A 451 -11.96 -11.41 3.41
CA ARG A 451 -13.36 -10.97 3.52
C ARG A 451 -13.60 -10.46 4.92
N LEU A 452 -14.04 -9.21 5.03
CA LEU A 452 -14.53 -8.70 6.31
C LEU A 452 -15.66 -9.61 6.82
N THR A 453 -15.57 -10.02 8.08
CA THR A 453 -16.68 -10.69 8.76
C THR A 453 -17.87 -9.75 8.90
N ASP A 454 -19.05 -10.26 9.21
CA ASP A 454 -20.25 -9.42 9.41
C ASP A 454 -20.02 -8.37 10.52
N ARG A 455 -19.34 -8.74 11.59
CA ARG A 455 -18.97 -7.79 12.66
C ARG A 455 -18.02 -6.71 12.18
N GLN A 456 -16.99 -7.07 11.43
CA GLN A 456 -16.06 -6.11 10.84
C GLN A 456 -16.79 -5.18 9.87
N ARG A 457 -17.67 -5.70 9.03
CA ARG A 457 -18.52 -4.88 8.13
C ARG A 457 -19.39 -3.90 8.90
N ASN A 458 -20.00 -4.34 10.00
CA ASN A 458 -20.82 -3.48 10.86
C ASN A 458 -19.98 -2.37 11.52
N ILE A 459 -18.75 -2.66 11.94
CA ILE A 459 -17.81 -1.67 12.47
C ILE A 459 -17.41 -0.66 11.39
N VAL A 460 -17.06 -1.15 10.19
CA VAL A 460 -16.66 -0.32 9.04
C VAL A 460 -17.80 0.65 8.66
N ARG A 461 -19.03 0.16 8.56
CA ARG A 461 -20.21 0.93 8.13
C ARG A 461 -20.92 1.67 9.25
N SER A 462 -20.45 1.58 10.48
CA SER A 462 -21.11 2.19 11.63
C SER A 462 -21.21 3.71 11.48
N ASP A 463 -22.41 4.26 11.69
CA ASP A 463 -22.67 5.72 11.71
C ASP A 463 -22.36 6.36 13.06
N ASN A 464 -21.85 5.58 14.01
CA ASN A 464 -21.47 6.12 15.32
C ASN A 464 -20.26 7.05 15.19
N ASN A 465 -20.46 8.32 15.52
CA ASN A 465 -19.40 9.34 15.48
C ASN A 465 -18.35 9.17 16.59
N ARG A 466 -18.62 8.33 17.60
CA ARG A 466 -17.72 8.05 18.71
C ARG A 466 -17.57 6.54 18.88
N LEU A 467 -16.83 5.91 17.95
CA LEU A 467 -16.69 4.46 17.87
C LEU A 467 -15.49 3.96 18.66
N ARG A 468 -15.72 3.02 19.59
CA ARG A 468 -14.68 2.30 20.34
C ARG A 468 -14.70 0.84 19.96
N VAL A 469 -13.56 0.32 19.50
CA VAL A 469 -13.41 -1.06 19.05
C VAL A 469 -12.29 -1.73 19.81
N LYS A 470 -12.60 -2.87 20.48
CA LYS A 470 -11.59 -3.72 21.10
C LYS A 470 -11.53 -5.08 20.40
N GLY A 471 -10.34 -5.66 20.35
CA GLY A 471 -10.16 -6.99 19.79
C GLY A 471 -8.78 -7.55 20.09
N VAL A 472 -8.69 -8.87 20.11
CA VAL A 472 -7.46 -9.60 20.39
C VAL A 472 -6.43 -9.46 19.27
N ALA A 473 -5.19 -9.90 19.51
CA ALA A 473 -4.15 -9.95 18.50
C ALA A 473 -4.62 -10.73 17.26
N GLY A 474 -4.42 -10.15 16.07
CA GLY A 474 -4.75 -10.82 14.81
C GLY A 474 -6.22 -10.86 14.42
N CYS A 475 -7.14 -10.23 15.15
CA CYS A 475 -8.57 -10.20 14.78
C CYS A 475 -8.91 -9.24 13.60
N GLY A 476 -7.92 -8.60 12.98
CA GLY A 476 -8.09 -7.70 11.83
C GLY A 476 -8.43 -6.26 12.19
N LYS A 477 -8.03 -5.75 13.38
CA LYS A 477 -8.24 -4.34 13.80
C LYS A 477 -7.76 -3.35 12.75
N THR A 478 -6.48 -3.41 12.38
CA THR A 478 -5.87 -2.48 11.42
C THR A 478 -6.48 -2.60 10.02
N GLN A 479 -6.91 -3.80 9.63
CA GLN A 479 -7.64 -4.00 8.38
C GLN A 479 -9.00 -3.29 8.42
N SER A 480 -9.79 -3.49 9.47
CA SER A 480 -11.08 -2.82 9.62
C SER A 480 -10.95 -1.30 9.75
N LEU A 481 -9.87 -0.85 10.40
CA LEU A 481 -9.48 0.56 10.45
C LEU A 481 -9.27 1.12 9.04
N ALA A 482 -8.49 0.42 8.18
CA ALA A 482 -8.22 0.85 6.81
C ALA A 482 -9.50 0.95 5.98
N TYR A 483 -10.36 -0.08 6.03
CA TYR A 483 -11.66 -0.04 5.35
C TYR A 483 -12.56 1.08 5.86
N ARG A 484 -12.58 1.32 7.19
CA ARG A 484 -13.37 2.42 7.77
C ARG A 484 -12.84 3.79 7.37
N ALA A 485 -11.52 3.95 7.31
CA ALA A 485 -10.90 5.20 6.86
C ALA A 485 -11.34 5.54 5.42
N VAL A 486 -11.26 4.56 4.52
CA VAL A 486 -11.68 4.70 3.13
C VAL A 486 -13.19 4.96 3.04
N GLU A 487 -14.02 4.20 3.75
CA GLU A 487 -15.49 4.38 3.79
C GLU A 487 -15.86 5.80 4.22
N LYS A 488 -15.24 6.31 5.30
CA LYS A 488 -15.50 7.68 5.79
C LYS A 488 -15.01 8.76 4.83
N HIS A 489 -13.86 8.54 4.18
CA HIS A 489 -13.42 9.44 3.11
C HIS A 489 -14.41 9.49 1.95
N LEU A 490 -14.85 8.34 1.45
CA LEU A 490 -15.80 8.26 0.34
C LEU A 490 -17.17 8.90 0.67
N GLN A 491 -17.59 8.81 1.95
CA GLN A 491 -18.84 9.46 2.41
C GLN A 491 -18.75 10.99 2.47
N THR A 492 -17.59 11.54 2.81
CA THR A 492 -17.44 12.97 3.11
C THR A 492 -16.63 13.75 2.07
N GLY A 493 -15.79 13.09 1.28
CA GLY A 493 -14.80 13.71 0.39
C GLY A 493 -13.61 14.34 1.12
N ASP A 494 -13.61 14.34 2.47
CA ASP A 494 -12.61 15.03 3.29
C ASP A 494 -11.39 14.17 3.57
N LYS A 495 -10.32 14.82 4.03
CA LYS A 495 -9.13 14.16 4.53
C LYS A 495 -9.43 13.37 5.81
N VAL A 496 -8.78 12.22 5.98
CA VAL A 496 -8.83 11.37 7.18
C VAL A 496 -7.48 11.38 7.87
N LEU A 497 -7.46 11.76 9.14
CA LEU A 497 -6.27 11.64 9.99
C LEU A 497 -6.24 10.27 10.66
N ILE A 498 -5.12 9.57 10.53
CA ILE A 498 -4.90 8.27 11.18
C ILE A 498 -3.66 8.38 12.07
N LEU A 499 -3.84 8.13 13.36
CA LEU A 499 -2.78 8.22 14.35
C LEU A 499 -2.43 6.84 14.89
N THR A 500 -1.13 6.56 15.00
CA THR A 500 -0.57 5.39 15.67
C THR A 500 0.40 5.84 16.77
N PHE A 501 0.74 4.96 17.69
CA PHE A 501 1.83 5.21 18.62
C PHE A 501 3.18 4.83 18.03
N ASN A 502 3.25 3.65 17.42
CA ASN A 502 4.49 3.10 16.89
C ASN A 502 4.78 3.61 15.47
N ILE A 503 5.96 4.20 15.26
CA ILE A 503 6.40 4.75 13.96
C ILE A 503 6.42 3.67 12.88
N SER A 504 6.82 2.44 13.20
CA SER A 504 6.89 1.35 12.22
C SER A 504 5.51 0.96 11.65
N LEU A 505 4.40 1.25 12.36
CA LEU A 505 3.05 0.97 11.90
C LEU A 505 2.54 1.94 10.82
N ILE A 506 3.16 3.09 10.63
CA ILE A 506 2.74 4.06 9.61
C ILE A 506 2.72 3.41 8.24
N GLN A 507 3.79 2.71 7.86
CA GLN A 507 3.87 2.01 6.57
C GLN A 507 2.89 0.83 6.50
N TYR A 508 2.71 0.10 7.59
CA TYR A 508 1.75 -0.99 7.65
C TYR A 508 0.31 -0.52 7.43
N VAL A 509 -0.11 0.56 8.10
CA VAL A 509 -1.44 1.16 7.91
C VAL A 509 -1.61 1.67 6.48
N ARG A 510 -0.60 2.34 5.93
CA ARG A 510 -0.61 2.81 4.53
C ARG A 510 -0.80 1.65 3.55
N MET A 511 -0.06 0.58 3.73
CA MET A 511 -0.19 -0.63 2.92
C MET A 511 -1.62 -1.20 3.02
N ARG A 512 -2.20 -1.27 4.23
CA ARG A 512 -3.57 -1.77 4.42
C ARG A 512 -4.62 -0.87 3.78
N ILE A 513 -4.45 0.45 3.78
CA ILE A 513 -5.32 1.39 3.05
C ILE A 513 -5.22 1.15 1.55
N ASN A 514 -4.02 1.03 1.01
CA ASN A 514 -3.81 0.78 -0.43
C ASN A 514 -4.39 -0.57 -0.90
N GLN A 515 -4.61 -1.51 0.01
CA GLN A 515 -5.26 -2.80 -0.27
C GLN A 515 -6.80 -2.73 -0.26
N VAL A 516 -7.38 -1.61 0.21
CA VAL A 516 -8.84 -1.47 0.20
C VAL A 516 -9.33 -1.31 -1.24
N PRO A 517 -10.24 -2.17 -1.70
CA PRO A 517 -10.70 -2.17 -3.09
C PRO A 517 -11.72 -1.05 -3.34
N ALA A 518 -11.26 0.20 -3.41
CA ALA A 518 -12.07 1.37 -3.71
C ALA A 518 -11.23 2.44 -4.42
N ASP A 519 -11.88 3.36 -5.12
CA ASP A 519 -11.22 4.46 -5.79
C ASP A 519 -11.10 5.66 -4.85
N PHE A 520 -9.87 6.03 -4.53
CA PHE A 520 -9.57 7.17 -3.70
C PHE A 520 -8.14 7.67 -3.97
N SER A 521 -7.90 8.93 -3.65
CA SER A 521 -6.53 9.47 -3.64
C SER A 521 -5.85 9.16 -2.31
N THR A 522 -4.66 8.57 -2.37
CA THR A 522 -3.84 8.28 -1.16
C THR A 522 -3.46 9.54 -0.39
N SER A 523 -3.41 10.71 -1.06
CA SER A 523 -3.17 12.02 -0.44
C SER A 523 -4.26 12.46 0.53
N LYS A 524 -5.43 11.79 0.52
CA LYS A 524 -6.53 12.06 1.45
C LYS A 524 -6.37 11.39 2.80
N PHE A 525 -5.32 10.56 2.99
CA PHE A 525 -5.05 9.86 4.24
C PHE A 525 -3.73 10.37 4.84
N GLU A 526 -3.85 11.12 5.92
CA GLU A 526 -2.71 11.59 6.69
C GLU A 526 -2.41 10.59 7.81
N ILE A 527 -1.29 9.87 7.68
CA ILE A 527 -0.91 8.80 8.61
C ILE A 527 0.36 9.20 9.34
N ALA A 528 0.27 9.30 10.67
CA ALA A 528 1.41 9.70 11.50
C ALA A 528 1.42 8.98 12.85
N ASN A 529 2.57 8.95 13.51
CA ASN A 529 2.56 8.68 14.94
C ASN A 529 2.26 9.97 15.73
N TYR A 530 1.72 9.82 16.95
CA TYR A 530 1.31 10.97 17.76
C TYR A 530 2.37 12.05 17.91
N HIS A 531 3.61 11.67 18.22
CA HIS A 531 4.68 12.65 18.44
C HIS A 531 5.06 13.42 17.17
N GLN A 532 5.07 12.77 16.01
CA GLN A 532 5.30 13.46 14.74
C GLN A 532 4.16 14.41 14.40
N PHE A 533 2.93 13.96 14.61
CA PHE A 533 1.74 14.78 14.42
C PHE A 533 1.79 16.02 15.31
N PHE A 534 2.03 15.83 16.62
CA PHE A 534 2.14 16.93 17.58
C PHE A 534 3.21 17.96 17.16
N VAL A 535 4.42 17.49 16.82
CA VAL A 535 5.51 18.39 16.39
C VAL A 535 5.14 19.14 15.11
N SER A 536 4.52 18.47 14.13
CA SER A 536 4.09 19.11 12.89
C SER A 536 3.05 20.20 13.16
N MET A 537 2.04 19.90 13.98
CA MET A 537 1.01 20.86 14.33
C MET A 537 1.54 22.02 15.17
N ALA A 538 2.43 21.75 16.12
CA ALA A 538 3.06 22.78 16.92
C ALA A 538 3.94 23.71 16.07
N ASN A 539 4.69 23.18 15.12
CA ASN A 539 5.49 24.00 14.18
C ASN A 539 4.61 24.83 13.24
N ARG A 540 3.40 24.37 12.91
CA ARG A 540 2.47 25.06 12.00
C ARG A 540 1.70 26.17 12.70
N TYR A 541 1.22 25.92 13.92
CA TYR A 541 0.26 26.80 14.60
C TYR A 541 0.80 27.48 15.86
N SER A 542 1.90 26.96 16.44
CA SER A 542 2.48 27.50 17.67
C SER A 542 3.85 28.12 17.42
N ASN A 543 4.08 29.31 17.96
CA ASN A 543 5.41 29.95 17.96
C ASN A 543 6.30 29.51 19.13
N ARG A 544 5.85 28.52 19.93
CA ARG A 544 6.58 28.04 21.13
C ARG A 544 7.62 27.01 20.74
N LYS A 545 8.79 27.07 21.38
CA LYS A 545 9.80 25.99 21.27
C LYS A 545 9.28 24.77 22.04
N ILE A 546 9.24 23.63 21.35
CA ILE A 546 8.69 22.38 21.89
C ILE A 546 9.70 21.72 22.83
N SER A 547 9.23 21.30 24.02
CA SER A 547 9.94 20.47 24.97
C SER A 547 9.30 19.09 25.12
N LEU A 548 9.96 18.13 25.77
CA LEU A 548 9.39 16.80 25.98
C LEU A 548 8.11 16.80 26.87
N GLN A 549 7.98 17.79 27.77
CA GLN A 549 6.83 17.91 28.66
C GLN A 549 5.60 18.44 27.94
N ASP A 550 5.78 19.18 26.85
CA ASP A 550 4.67 19.77 26.08
C ASP A 550 3.81 18.69 25.41
N PHE A 551 4.34 17.50 25.13
CA PHE A 551 3.55 16.39 24.60
C PHE A 551 2.44 15.93 25.55
N ASP A 552 2.65 16.07 26.85
CA ASP A 552 1.70 15.68 27.92
C ASP A 552 0.86 16.87 28.40
N ASP A 553 1.05 18.08 27.86
CA ASP A 553 0.26 19.26 28.21
C ASP A 553 -1.06 19.28 27.41
N PRO A 554 -2.22 18.99 28.04
CA PRO A 554 -3.50 18.97 27.33
C PRO A 554 -3.97 20.36 26.88
N LYS A 555 -3.32 21.44 27.32
CA LYS A 555 -3.65 22.82 26.96
C LYS A 555 -2.65 23.47 26.00
N PHE A 556 -1.68 22.70 25.49
CA PHE A 556 -0.63 23.23 24.61
C PHE A 556 -1.21 24.05 23.44
N PHE A 557 -2.24 23.55 22.80
CA PHE A 557 -2.86 24.17 21.63
C PHE A 557 -3.98 25.16 21.94
N ALA A 558 -4.30 25.43 23.20
CA ALA A 558 -5.42 26.31 23.58
C ALA A 558 -5.28 27.74 23.05
N SER A 559 -4.04 28.25 22.94
CA SER A 559 -3.80 29.64 22.46
C SER A 559 -3.91 29.81 20.96
N CYS A 560 -3.92 28.70 20.17
CA CYS A 560 -4.00 28.72 18.71
C CYS A 560 -5.19 27.91 18.18
N GLU A 561 -6.13 27.50 19.03
CA GLU A 561 -7.25 26.64 18.65
C GLU A 561 -8.07 27.18 17.46
N GLU A 562 -8.30 28.47 17.40
CA GLU A 562 -9.09 29.11 16.34
C GLU A 562 -8.41 29.06 14.96
N GLN A 563 -7.08 28.90 14.93
CA GLN A 563 -6.28 28.84 13.70
C GLN A 563 -6.11 27.40 13.20
N ILE A 564 -6.40 26.40 14.05
CA ILE A 564 -6.17 24.98 13.71
C ILE A 564 -7.22 24.49 12.72
N GLU A 565 -6.76 24.01 11.58
CA GLU A 565 -7.59 23.26 10.65
C GLU A 565 -7.99 21.91 11.25
N LYS A 566 -9.29 21.73 11.51
CA LYS A 566 -9.82 20.54 12.18
C LYS A 566 -10.25 19.49 11.15
N TYR A 567 -10.03 18.21 11.53
CA TYR A 567 -10.43 17.06 10.72
C TYR A 567 -11.87 16.64 10.99
N LYS A 568 -12.61 16.25 9.95
CA LYS A 568 -13.94 15.65 10.11
C LYS A 568 -13.86 14.18 10.53
N THR A 569 -12.76 13.50 10.22
CA THR A 569 -12.56 12.10 10.60
C THR A 569 -11.17 11.88 11.16
N ILE A 570 -11.11 11.32 12.37
CA ILE A 570 -9.88 10.89 13.04
C ILE A 570 -10.00 9.41 13.40
N ILE A 571 -8.96 8.64 13.13
CA ILE A 571 -8.89 7.23 13.52
C ILE A 571 -7.59 6.99 14.29
N ILE A 572 -7.68 6.25 15.41
CA ILE A 572 -6.52 5.94 16.26
C ILE A 572 -6.36 4.43 16.33
N ASP A 573 -5.18 3.94 15.96
CA ASP A 573 -4.80 2.53 16.12
C ASP A 573 -3.97 2.34 17.39
N GLU A 574 -4.07 1.15 18.00
CA GLU A 574 -3.36 0.76 19.23
C GLU A 574 -3.58 1.79 20.36
N VAL A 575 -4.83 2.19 20.57
CA VAL A 575 -5.19 3.27 21.51
C VAL A 575 -4.73 3.01 22.96
N GLN A 576 -4.51 1.75 23.36
CA GLN A 576 -3.97 1.40 24.67
C GLN A 576 -2.54 1.91 24.91
N ASP A 577 -1.83 2.35 23.88
CA ASP A 577 -0.48 2.93 24.01
C ASP A 577 -0.53 4.45 24.19
N PHE A 578 -1.71 5.07 24.03
CA PHE A 578 -1.89 6.52 24.15
C PHE A 578 -2.15 6.93 25.62
N LYS A 579 -1.63 8.11 25.98
CA LYS A 579 -1.98 8.77 27.24
C LYS A 579 -3.33 9.49 27.13
N THR A 580 -4.06 9.62 28.23
CA THR A 580 -5.36 10.30 28.26
C THR A 580 -5.24 11.78 27.83
N GLU A 581 -4.15 12.46 28.20
CA GLU A 581 -3.85 13.84 27.85
C GLU A 581 -3.69 14.00 26.33
N TRP A 582 -3.09 13.02 25.65
CA TRP A 582 -2.94 13.02 24.20
C TRP A 582 -4.28 12.86 23.48
N LEU A 583 -5.11 11.93 23.97
CA LEU A 583 -6.47 11.74 23.45
C LEU A 583 -7.32 13.00 23.64
N PHE A 584 -7.19 13.66 24.81
CA PHE A 584 -7.86 14.93 25.07
C PHE A 584 -7.45 16.01 24.05
N SER A 585 -6.14 16.21 23.83
CA SER A 585 -5.61 17.20 22.88
C SER A 585 -6.10 16.92 21.45
N ILE A 586 -6.06 15.64 21.00
CA ILE A 586 -6.53 15.24 19.67
C ILE A 586 -8.01 15.57 19.50
N ILE A 587 -8.85 15.21 20.47
CA ILE A 587 -10.29 15.38 20.37
C ILE A 587 -10.71 16.85 20.45
N THR A 588 -10.06 17.61 21.31
CA THR A 588 -10.44 19.02 21.58
C THR A 588 -10.02 19.94 20.43
N TYR A 589 -8.76 19.83 20.00
CA TYR A 589 -8.18 20.80 19.10
C TYR A 589 -8.22 20.40 17.62
N PHE A 590 -8.24 19.11 17.32
CA PHE A 590 -8.09 18.64 15.93
C PHE A 590 -9.34 17.98 15.36
N LEU A 591 -10.38 17.70 16.15
CA LEU A 591 -11.64 17.14 15.66
C LEU A 591 -12.71 18.24 15.53
N THR A 592 -13.43 18.26 14.40
CA THR A 592 -14.60 19.15 14.28
C THR A 592 -15.71 18.77 15.26
N SER A 593 -16.59 19.73 15.64
CA SER A 593 -17.68 19.50 16.61
C SER A 593 -18.59 18.31 16.24
N ASN A 594 -18.89 18.14 14.96
CA ASN A 594 -19.68 17.02 14.42
C ASN A 594 -18.82 15.93 13.82
N GLY A 595 -17.51 15.94 14.06
CA GLY A 595 -16.56 15.01 13.48
C GLY A 595 -16.71 13.58 14.02
N THR A 596 -16.23 12.64 13.23
CA THR A 596 -16.18 11.22 13.58
C THR A 596 -14.81 10.85 14.12
N ILE A 597 -14.77 10.21 15.29
CA ILE A 597 -13.54 9.58 15.80
C ILE A 597 -13.77 8.09 16.07
N SER A 598 -12.82 7.28 15.62
CA SER A 598 -12.83 5.83 15.83
C SER A 598 -11.54 5.39 16.47
N VAL A 599 -11.60 4.63 17.53
CA VAL A 599 -10.42 4.12 18.25
C VAL A 599 -10.40 2.61 18.25
N PHE A 600 -9.24 2.03 17.97
CA PHE A 600 -9.01 0.59 17.93
C PHE A 600 -7.92 0.21 18.94
N GLY A 601 -8.13 -0.87 19.69
CA GLY A 601 -7.14 -1.30 20.68
C GLY A 601 -7.25 -2.73 21.16
N ASP A 602 -6.24 -3.15 21.93
CA ASP A 602 -6.10 -4.46 22.56
C ASP A 602 -5.52 -4.30 23.97
N GLY A 603 -6.35 -4.46 24.98
CA GLY A 603 -5.95 -4.28 26.38
C GLY A 603 -4.93 -5.32 26.87
N GLU A 604 -4.83 -6.50 26.24
CA GLU A 604 -3.85 -7.54 26.59
C GLU A 604 -2.44 -7.18 26.09
N GLN A 605 -2.32 -6.22 25.17
CA GLN A 605 -1.06 -5.70 24.63
C GLN A 605 -0.65 -4.34 25.23
N ASN A 606 -1.00 -4.05 26.47
CA ASN A 606 -0.56 -2.85 27.20
C ASN A 606 0.90 -2.99 27.67
N ILE A 607 1.85 -2.91 26.73
CA ILE A 607 3.28 -3.09 27.00
C ILE A 607 3.90 -1.90 27.74
N TYR A 608 3.27 -0.71 27.69
CA TYR A 608 3.76 0.51 28.32
C TYR A 608 3.13 0.77 29.71
N ASP A 609 2.45 -0.22 30.27
CA ASP A 609 1.79 -0.16 31.59
C ASP A 609 0.94 1.12 31.77
N ARG A 610 0.16 1.47 30.72
CA ARG A 610 -0.77 2.60 30.76
C ARG A 610 -1.94 2.30 31.68
N GLN A 611 -2.48 3.35 32.32
CA GLN A 611 -3.67 3.22 33.16
C GLN A 611 -4.88 2.79 32.34
N MET A 612 -5.52 1.70 32.77
CA MET A 612 -6.69 1.12 32.11
C MET A 612 -7.88 1.10 33.07
N GLU A 613 -9.09 1.18 32.53
CA GLU A 613 -10.33 0.93 33.26
C GLU A 613 -10.39 -0.55 33.69
N VAL A 614 -10.72 -0.82 34.92
CA VAL A 614 -10.72 -2.19 35.49
C VAL A 614 -11.69 -3.12 34.75
N GLU A 615 -12.89 -2.64 34.42
CA GLU A 615 -13.93 -3.46 33.79
C GLU A 615 -13.65 -3.77 32.32
N THR A 616 -13.15 -2.79 31.57
CA THR A 616 -13.00 -2.90 30.13
C THR A 616 -11.61 -3.35 29.72
N LYS A 617 -10.60 -3.21 30.58
CA LYS A 617 -9.16 -3.35 30.33
C LYS A 617 -8.67 -2.45 29.18
N MET A 618 -9.36 -1.33 28.97
CA MET A 618 -9.05 -0.37 27.90
C MET A 618 -8.85 1.01 28.49
N PRO A 619 -8.15 1.94 27.81
CA PRO A 619 -7.96 3.29 28.33
C PRO A 619 -9.27 4.05 28.40
N SER A 620 -9.38 4.94 29.41
CA SER A 620 -10.46 5.93 29.45
C SER A 620 -10.27 6.96 28.34
N ILE A 621 -11.34 7.24 27.58
CA ILE A 621 -11.27 8.16 26.46
C ILE A 621 -12.15 9.38 26.76
N PRO A 622 -11.57 10.59 26.79
CA PRO A 622 -12.34 11.82 27.04
C PRO A 622 -13.51 11.95 26.06
N SER A 623 -14.65 12.40 26.56
CA SER A 623 -15.86 12.67 25.77
C SER A 623 -16.49 11.45 25.09
N PHE A 624 -16.11 10.24 25.46
CA PHE A 624 -16.75 9.01 25.01
C PHE A 624 -17.65 8.43 26.11
N SER A 625 -18.86 8.06 25.70
CA SER A 625 -19.79 7.28 26.54
C SER A 625 -20.17 6.01 25.79
N GLY A 626 -20.57 4.96 26.52
CA GLY A 626 -21.06 3.72 25.94
C GLY A 626 -20.06 2.55 26.02
N ARG A 627 -20.40 1.42 25.40
CA ARG A 627 -19.62 0.18 25.48
C ARG A 627 -18.55 0.12 24.38
N TRP A 628 -17.49 -0.63 24.64
CA TRP A 628 -16.54 -1.06 23.62
C TRP A 628 -17.20 -2.10 22.71
N ASN A 629 -17.09 -1.91 21.40
CA ASN A 629 -17.52 -2.89 20.41
C ASN A 629 -16.45 -3.98 20.29
N GLU A 630 -16.81 -5.21 20.58
CA GLU A 630 -15.91 -6.35 20.37
C GLU A 630 -15.87 -6.72 18.89
N MET A 631 -14.66 -6.80 18.34
CA MET A 631 -14.45 -7.03 16.93
C MET A 631 -14.69 -8.47 16.50
N SER A 632 -14.43 -9.40 17.39
CA SER A 632 -14.60 -10.84 17.16
C SER A 632 -14.91 -11.55 18.46
N ASP A 633 -15.42 -12.78 18.38
CA ASP A 633 -15.54 -13.67 19.54
C ASP A 633 -14.15 -14.21 19.94
N ARG A 634 -13.17 -13.30 20.12
CA ARG A 634 -11.74 -13.58 20.36
C ARG A 634 -11.09 -14.40 19.25
N LEU A 635 -11.61 -14.31 18.03
CA LEU A 635 -11.06 -15.00 16.86
C LEU A 635 -9.80 -14.26 16.37
N SER A 636 -8.67 -14.95 16.38
CA SER A 636 -7.45 -14.50 15.69
C SER A 636 -7.44 -15.09 14.28
N MET A 637 -7.37 -14.21 13.30
CA MET A 637 -7.19 -14.58 11.88
C MET A 637 -5.72 -14.64 11.48
N ARG A 638 -4.84 -14.21 12.36
CA ARG A 638 -3.39 -14.18 12.16
C ARG A 638 -2.75 -15.52 12.44
N ILE A 639 -3.06 -16.09 13.62
CA ILE A 639 -2.42 -17.32 14.10
C ILE A 639 -3.08 -18.49 13.40
N ILE A 640 -2.31 -19.18 12.56
CA ILE A 640 -2.74 -20.37 11.83
C ILE A 640 -2.44 -21.62 12.64
N ASN A 641 -1.30 -21.64 13.35
CA ASN A 641 -0.91 -22.77 14.18
C ASN A 641 -1.65 -22.79 15.52
N PRO A 642 -2.51 -23.79 15.80
CA PRO A 642 -3.30 -23.86 17.04
C PRO A 642 -2.45 -24.01 18.31
N GLU A 643 -1.26 -24.60 18.19
CA GLU A 643 -0.35 -24.75 19.34
C GLU A 643 0.24 -23.40 19.77
N ILE A 644 0.48 -22.47 18.83
CA ILE A 644 0.91 -21.08 19.14
C ILE A 644 -0.20 -20.36 19.90
N ALA A 645 -1.46 -20.48 19.45
CA ALA A 645 -2.61 -19.88 20.14
C ALA A 645 -2.76 -20.44 21.56
N ALA A 646 -2.66 -21.76 21.72
CA ALA A 646 -2.75 -22.42 23.01
C ALA A 646 -1.60 -22.03 23.96
N LEU A 647 -0.36 -21.97 23.43
CA LEU A 647 0.81 -21.54 24.19
C LEU A 647 0.68 -20.10 24.67
N SER A 648 0.29 -19.20 23.74
CA SER A 648 0.10 -17.77 24.06
C SER A 648 -0.98 -17.57 25.12
N HIS A 649 -2.10 -18.31 25.03
CA HIS A 649 -3.16 -18.27 26.03
C HIS A 649 -2.69 -18.77 27.40
N LYS A 650 -2.00 -19.91 27.46
CA LYS A 650 -1.41 -20.41 28.71
C LYS A 650 -0.43 -19.42 29.32
N PHE A 651 0.41 -18.78 28.46
CA PHE A 651 1.34 -17.76 28.91
C PHE A 651 0.61 -16.55 29.53
N ALA A 652 -0.40 -16.05 28.85
CA ALA A 652 -1.19 -14.90 29.33
C ALA A 652 -1.86 -15.23 30.68
N ARG A 653 -2.47 -16.41 30.82
CA ARG A 653 -3.08 -16.85 32.09
C ARG A 653 -2.08 -17.01 33.24
N THR A 654 -0.87 -17.41 32.91
CA THR A 654 0.15 -17.64 33.94
C THR A 654 0.82 -16.36 34.43
N PHE A 655 1.05 -15.40 33.52
CA PHE A 655 1.92 -14.25 33.80
C PHE A 655 1.26 -12.88 33.70
N ILE A 656 0.07 -12.80 33.06
CA ILE A 656 -0.64 -11.52 32.89
C ILE A 656 -1.91 -11.52 33.74
N ASP A 657 -2.87 -12.40 33.44
CA ASP A 657 -4.16 -12.45 34.14
C ASP A 657 -4.78 -13.85 34.05
N ASN A 658 -5.06 -14.46 35.19
CA ASN A 658 -5.63 -15.82 35.28
C ASN A 658 -7.00 -15.95 34.58
N ASP A 659 -7.72 -14.85 34.41
CA ASP A 659 -9.05 -14.82 33.80
C ASP A 659 -8.99 -14.55 32.28
N THR A 660 -7.80 -14.50 31.68
CA THR A 660 -7.65 -14.28 30.22
C THR A 660 -8.39 -15.41 29.47
N PRO A 661 -9.42 -15.12 28.68
CA PRO A 661 -10.14 -16.15 27.92
C PRO A 661 -9.29 -16.67 26.75
N ALA A 662 -9.61 -17.87 26.28
CA ALA A 662 -8.89 -18.49 25.16
C ALA A 662 -9.01 -17.68 23.85
N LEU A 663 -7.96 -17.74 23.04
CA LEU A 663 -8.02 -17.28 21.65
C LEU A 663 -8.70 -18.35 20.80
N ASN A 664 -9.71 -17.95 20.05
CA ASN A 664 -10.25 -18.78 18.99
C ASN A 664 -9.41 -18.59 17.73
N ILE A 665 -9.23 -19.62 16.94
CA ILE A 665 -8.52 -19.58 15.67
C ILE A 665 -9.41 -20.12 14.57
N GLN A 666 -9.21 -19.65 13.35
CA GLN A 666 -9.86 -20.21 12.17
C GLN A 666 -9.07 -21.48 11.78
N THR A 667 -9.65 -22.64 12.05
CA THR A 667 -9.06 -23.91 11.62
C THR A 667 -9.47 -24.17 10.18
N GLU A 668 -8.59 -23.89 9.24
CA GLU A 668 -8.64 -24.50 7.91
C GLU A 668 -7.91 -25.83 7.98
N LEU A 669 -8.37 -26.83 7.24
CA LEU A 669 -7.68 -28.12 7.10
C LEU A 669 -6.38 -27.86 6.30
N ILE A 670 -5.30 -27.58 7.00
CA ILE A 670 -4.02 -27.29 6.37
C ILE A 670 -3.13 -28.53 6.56
N PHE A 671 -2.63 -29.05 5.46
CA PHE A 671 -1.70 -30.21 5.41
C PHE A 671 -0.23 -29.78 5.54
N GLU A 672 0.06 -28.64 6.15
CA GLU A 672 1.42 -28.15 6.34
C GLU A 672 1.93 -28.48 7.75
N THR A 673 3.22 -28.81 7.84
CA THR A 673 3.87 -29.08 9.12
C THR A 673 4.30 -27.77 9.74
N TYR A 674 3.76 -27.45 10.91
CA TYR A 674 4.11 -26.26 11.68
C TYR A 674 5.02 -26.61 12.85
N TRP A 675 5.86 -25.63 13.22
CA TRP A 675 6.89 -25.88 14.22
C TRP A 675 6.76 -24.95 15.41
N ILE A 676 6.79 -25.53 16.63
CA ILE A 676 7.09 -24.80 17.86
C ILE A 676 8.25 -25.51 18.53
N LYS A 677 9.35 -24.79 18.69
CA LYS A 677 10.58 -25.35 19.27
C LYS A 677 11.17 -24.41 20.31
N TYR A 678 11.74 -25.01 21.35
CA TYR A 678 12.38 -24.30 22.44
C TYR A 678 13.75 -24.90 22.75
N TRP A 679 14.76 -24.06 22.83
CA TRP A 679 16.12 -24.43 23.22
C TRP A 679 16.58 -23.53 24.35
N ASN A 680 17.13 -24.17 25.41
CA ASN A 680 17.83 -23.48 26.47
C ASN A 680 19.33 -23.50 26.14
N VAL A 681 19.87 -22.34 25.74
CA VAL A 681 21.30 -22.18 25.39
C VAL A 681 22.04 -21.56 26.58
N SER A 682 23.38 -21.71 26.58
CA SER A 682 24.19 -21.14 27.67
C SER A 682 24.02 -19.62 27.79
N PRO A 683 23.93 -19.06 29.00
CA PRO A 683 23.94 -17.61 29.22
C PRO A 683 25.13 -16.90 28.59
N ASP A 684 26.29 -17.60 28.45
CA ASP A 684 27.52 -17.09 27.84
C ASP A 684 27.54 -17.19 26.30
N THR A 685 26.42 -17.57 25.68
CA THR A 685 26.31 -17.69 24.23
C THR A 685 26.50 -16.33 23.57
N ASN A 686 27.55 -16.20 22.77
CA ASN A 686 27.85 -14.95 22.07
C ASN A 686 27.05 -14.79 20.75
N ALA A 687 27.10 -13.61 20.16
CA ALA A 687 26.36 -13.29 18.93
C ALA A 687 26.71 -14.20 17.74
N SER A 688 27.96 -14.63 17.60
CA SER A 688 28.39 -15.55 16.56
C SER A 688 27.73 -16.91 16.70
N GLN A 689 27.65 -17.42 17.92
CA GLN A 689 26.98 -18.70 18.22
C GLN A 689 25.46 -18.57 18.02
N LEU A 690 24.84 -17.45 18.43
CA LEU A 690 23.43 -17.20 18.15
C LEU A 690 23.15 -17.13 16.64
N CYS A 691 24.01 -16.48 15.89
CA CYS A 691 23.92 -16.44 14.43
C CYS A 691 24.03 -17.84 13.81
N GLN A 692 24.90 -18.70 14.33
CA GLN A 692 25.00 -20.11 13.91
C GLN A 692 23.72 -20.89 14.23
N ASN A 693 23.16 -20.71 15.43
CA ASN A 693 21.88 -21.34 15.80
C ASN A 693 20.74 -20.86 14.87
N ILE A 694 20.67 -19.57 14.56
CA ILE A 694 19.68 -19.03 13.62
C ILE A 694 19.85 -19.68 12.24
N ARG A 695 21.09 -19.77 11.71
CA ARG A 695 21.36 -20.41 10.42
C ARG A 695 20.98 -21.89 10.41
N TRP A 696 21.28 -22.59 11.51
CA TRP A 696 20.88 -23.98 11.67
C TRP A 696 19.36 -24.14 11.65
N ILE A 697 18.60 -23.28 12.37
CA ILE A 697 17.12 -23.28 12.34
C ILE A 697 16.61 -23.06 10.92
N LEU A 698 17.16 -22.10 10.18
CA LEU A 698 16.76 -21.85 8.80
C LEU A 698 16.97 -23.07 7.90
N GLN A 699 18.08 -23.78 8.06
CA GLN A 699 18.41 -24.96 7.27
C GLN A 699 17.60 -26.19 7.68
N GLU A 700 17.53 -26.47 8.97
CA GLU A 700 16.86 -27.67 9.51
C GLU A 700 15.37 -27.70 9.20
N TYR A 701 14.71 -26.53 9.29
CA TYR A 701 13.27 -26.38 9.06
C TYR A 701 12.94 -25.84 7.67
N ASN A 702 13.93 -25.75 6.77
CA ASN A 702 13.79 -25.25 5.40
C ASN A 702 13.04 -23.91 5.30
N LEU A 703 13.43 -22.92 6.12
CA LEU A 703 12.78 -21.64 6.21
C LEU A 703 13.43 -20.61 5.29
N GLY A 704 12.62 -19.95 4.48
CA GLY A 704 13.05 -18.80 3.66
C GLY A 704 13.27 -17.54 4.51
N THR A 705 14.30 -16.76 4.18
CA THR A 705 14.62 -15.50 4.89
C THR A 705 13.53 -14.45 4.75
N ARG A 706 12.71 -14.51 3.72
CA ARG A 706 11.62 -13.60 3.44
C ARG A 706 10.54 -13.57 4.52
N ASN A 707 10.19 -14.74 5.03
CA ASN A 707 9.03 -14.92 5.90
C ASN A 707 9.40 -15.09 7.37
N ILE A 708 10.62 -14.68 7.76
CA ILE A 708 11.11 -14.84 9.11
C ILE A 708 11.55 -13.51 9.74
N VAL A 709 11.29 -13.38 11.03
CA VAL A 709 11.78 -12.29 11.86
C VAL A 709 12.52 -12.85 13.09
N VAL A 710 13.68 -12.28 13.40
CA VAL A 710 14.40 -12.48 14.65
C VAL A 710 14.05 -11.36 15.60
N MET A 711 13.54 -11.68 16.78
CA MET A 711 13.12 -10.70 17.79
C MET A 711 13.87 -10.89 19.11
N ALA A 712 14.22 -9.76 19.74
CA ALA A 712 14.75 -9.72 21.09
C ALA A 712 14.24 -8.46 21.82
N GLU A 713 14.44 -8.37 23.13
CA GLU A 713 14.14 -7.18 23.93
C GLU A 713 15.15 -6.06 23.66
N SER A 714 16.45 -6.40 23.51
CA SER A 714 17.56 -5.45 23.37
C SER A 714 18.04 -5.27 21.94
N ILE A 715 18.25 -4.02 21.53
CA ILE A 715 18.88 -3.66 20.26
C ILE A 715 20.33 -4.18 20.21
N ASN A 716 21.08 -4.12 21.32
CA ASN A 716 22.49 -4.51 21.34
C ASN A 716 22.70 -5.95 20.84
N VAL A 717 21.93 -6.89 21.37
CA VAL A 717 22.00 -8.31 20.95
C VAL A 717 21.65 -8.46 19.47
N LEU A 718 20.60 -7.76 19.01
CA LEU A 718 20.18 -7.82 17.60
C LEU A 718 21.23 -7.20 16.68
N ARG A 719 21.85 -6.09 17.07
CA ARG A 719 22.90 -5.42 16.31
C ARG A 719 24.17 -6.30 16.18
N ASP A 720 24.56 -6.97 17.27
CA ASP A 720 25.70 -7.90 17.25
C ASP A 720 25.42 -9.14 16.39
N ILE A 721 24.20 -9.66 16.40
CA ILE A 721 23.76 -10.74 15.50
C ILE A 721 23.72 -10.25 14.05
N GLU A 722 23.21 -9.04 13.80
CA GLU A 722 23.16 -8.41 12.48
C GLU A 722 24.59 -8.32 11.89
N LYS A 723 25.56 -7.84 12.66
CA LYS A 723 26.96 -7.77 12.24
C LYS A 723 27.50 -9.15 11.82
N CYS A 724 27.28 -10.18 12.64
CA CYS A 724 27.74 -11.53 12.35
C CYS A 724 27.04 -12.15 11.14
N TYR A 725 25.77 -11.79 10.89
CA TYR A 725 25.00 -12.29 9.77
C TYR A 725 25.42 -11.64 8.45
N THR A 726 25.59 -10.32 8.43
CA THR A 726 25.93 -9.52 7.23
C THR A 726 27.39 -9.71 6.79
N THR A 727 28.32 -10.04 7.70
CA THR A 727 29.72 -10.33 7.37
C THR A 727 29.89 -11.44 6.31
N ASN A 728 28.85 -12.27 6.07
CA ASN A 728 28.86 -13.35 5.08
C ASN A 728 28.00 -12.98 3.83
N GLU A 729 28.02 -11.72 3.42
CA GLU A 729 27.32 -11.22 2.21
C GLU A 729 25.79 -11.35 2.21
N ARG A 730 25.18 -11.59 3.38
CA ARG A 730 23.72 -11.66 3.51
C ARG A 730 23.18 -10.35 4.06
N GLN A 731 22.13 -9.83 3.45
CA GLN A 731 21.49 -8.60 3.89
C GLN A 731 20.42 -8.87 4.95
N CYS A 732 20.27 -7.92 5.89
CA CYS A 732 19.19 -7.89 6.88
C CYS A 732 18.35 -6.63 6.72
N MET A 733 17.06 -6.74 7.05
CA MET A 733 16.18 -5.58 7.24
C MET A 733 16.00 -5.33 8.73
N THR A 734 16.45 -4.18 9.21
CA THR A 734 16.39 -3.82 10.64
C THR A 734 15.52 -2.58 10.86
N ASN A 735 14.88 -2.47 12.02
CA ASN A 735 14.20 -1.25 12.48
C ASN A 735 15.01 -0.47 13.55
N PHE A 736 16.28 -0.73 13.59
CA PHE A 736 17.28 -0.08 14.42
C PHE A 736 18.53 0.17 13.58
N GLU A 737 19.52 0.87 14.13
CA GLU A 737 20.82 1.10 13.49
C GLU A 737 21.59 -0.21 13.28
N THR A 738 22.24 -0.37 12.13
CA THR A 738 23.16 -1.48 11.88
C THR A 738 24.44 -1.33 12.69
N ALA A 739 25.22 -2.39 12.82
CA ALA A 739 26.51 -2.34 13.51
C ALA A 739 27.48 -1.33 12.86
N ASP A 740 27.52 -1.31 11.53
CA ASP A 740 28.37 -0.37 10.78
C ASP A 740 27.96 1.09 10.99
N GLU A 741 26.65 1.37 11.02
CA GLU A 741 26.11 2.70 11.29
C GLU A 741 26.47 3.17 12.71
N TYR A 742 26.33 2.28 13.69
CA TYR A 742 26.68 2.56 15.07
C TYR A 742 28.17 2.84 15.26
N GLU A 743 29.03 1.98 14.69
CA GLU A 743 30.49 2.18 14.73
C GLU A 743 30.93 3.45 14.00
N ARG A 744 30.28 3.81 12.90
CA ARG A 744 30.54 5.04 12.17
C ARG A 744 30.21 6.26 13.00
N LEU A 745 29.08 6.27 13.70
CA LEU A 745 28.73 7.33 14.66
C LEU A 745 29.73 7.45 15.78
N LEU A 746 30.18 6.34 16.37
CA LEU A 746 31.21 6.36 17.44
C LEU A 746 32.51 7.00 16.98
N ARG A 747 32.89 6.82 15.71
CA ARG A 747 34.13 7.43 15.15
C ARG A 747 33.94 8.90 14.80
N THR A 748 32.75 9.34 14.43
CA THR A 748 32.52 10.69 13.88
C THR A 748 32.02 11.68 14.92
N GLN A 749 31.33 11.22 15.98
CA GLN A 749 30.76 12.09 17.00
C GLN A 749 31.64 12.13 18.26
N THR A 750 32.10 13.33 18.58
CA THR A 750 32.93 13.55 19.75
C THR A 750 32.12 13.93 21.01
N SER A 751 30.86 14.36 20.84
CA SER A 751 29.98 14.76 21.94
C SER A 751 28.94 13.68 22.22
N PRO A 752 28.83 13.19 23.48
CA PRO A 752 27.78 12.21 23.83
C PRO A 752 26.35 12.67 23.54
N SER A 753 26.06 13.97 23.69
CA SER A 753 24.73 14.52 23.41
C SER A 753 24.40 14.53 21.91
N LEU A 754 25.38 14.85 21.06
CA LEU A 754 25.23 14.80 19.60
C LEU A 754 25.12 13.34 19.13
N PHE A 755 25.95 12.46 19.68
CA PHE A 755 25.88 11.03 19.38
C PHE A 755 24.46 10.48 19.66
N GLN A 756 23.90 10.76 20.85
CA GLN A 756 22.56 10.30 21.21
C GLN A 756 21.47 10.91 20.32
N LYS A 757 21.62 12.18 19.93
CA LYS A 757 20.69 12.84 19.01
C LYS A 757 20.70 12.14 17.65
N ASP A 758 21.89 11.95 17.06
CA ASP A 758 22.04 11.38 15.75
C ASP A 758 21.62 9.88 15.72
N LEU A 759 21.94 9.14 16.80
CA LEU A 759 21.49 7.76 16.96
C LEU A 759 19.95 7.65 16.99
N LYS A 760 19.27 8.58 17.70
CA LYS A 760 17.79 8.64 17.70
C LYS A 760 17.24 8.89 16.31
N GLU A 761 17.86 9.75 15.53
CA GLU A 761 17.41 10.07 14.18
C GLU A 761 17.59 8.89 13.22
N ILE A 762 18.73 8.16 13.31
CA ILE A 762 18.97 6.94 12.53
C ILE A 762 17.95 5.86 12.89
N ARG A 763 17.71 5.61 14.19
CA ARG A 763 16.70 4.65 14.66
C ARG A 763 15.30 5.02 14.18
N ARG A 764 14.96 6.31 14.16
CA ARG A 764 13.69 6.81 13.64
C ARG A 764 13.55 6.52 12.15
N ALA A 765 14.59 6.83 11.36
CA ALA A 765 14.60 6.51 9.93
C ALA A 765 14.51 5.00 9.68
N ALA A 766 15.25 4.17 10.42
CA ALA A 766 15.17 2.73 10.32
C ALA A 766 13.76 2.19 10.58
N LYS A 767 13.08 2.69 11.63
CA LYS A 767 11.70 2.31 11.95
C LYS A 767 10.70 2.74 10.86
N THR A 768 10.90 3.90 10.26
CA THR A 768 10.03 4.41 9.19
C THR A 768 10.15 3.56 7.92
N HIS A 769 11.35 3.06 7.65
CA HIS A 769 11.63 2.26 6.44
C HIS A 769 11.46 0.76 6.63
N PHE A 770 11.21 0.32 7.85
CA PHE A 770 11.04 -1.10 8.14
C PHE A 770 9.83 -1.67 7.43
N THR A 771 10.04 -2.81 6.77
CA THR A 771 8.98 -3.58 6.13
C THR A 771 9.27 -5.07 6.25
N THR A 772 8.22 -5.87 6.27
CA THR A 772 8.33 -7.33 6.19
C THR A 772 8.39 -7.85 4.76
N ASP A 773 8.26 -6.97 3.78
CA ASP A 773 8.13 -7.29 2.36
C ASP A 773 9.45 -7.21 1.59
N THR A 774 10.48 -7.82 2.13
CA THR A 774 11.79 -7.99 1.46
C THR A 774 12.23 -9.43 1.57
N ASP A 775 13.07 -9.89 0.65
CA ASP A 775 13.66 -11.23 0.70
C ASP A 775 14.71 -11.39 1.82
N ASN A 776 15.05 -10.27 2.46
CA ASN A 776 16.01 -10.24 3.55
C ASN A 776 15.40 -10.74 4.86
N MET A 777 16.23 -11.35 5.71
CA MET A 777 15.84 -11.66 7.09
C MET A 777 15.55 -10.37 7.87
N LYS A 778 14.44 -10.35 8.61
CA LYS A 778 14.06 -9.20 9.44
C LYS A 778 14.60 -9.38 10.84
N MET A 779 15.10 -8.28 11.41
CA MET A 779 15.49 -8.21 12.81
C MET A 779 14.82 -7.02 13.47
N SER A 780 14.15 -7.23 14.59
CA SER A 780 13.37 -6.19 15.27
C SER A 780 13.35 -6.37 16.77
N THR A 781 13.32 -5.27 17.50
CA THR A 781 12.88 -5.36 18.90
C THR A 781 11.41 -5.72 18.97
N ILE A 782 11.01 -6.42 20.04
CA ILE A 782 9.61 -6.81 20.24
C ILE A 782 8.69 -5.57 20.24
N HIS A 783 9.10 -4.48 20.89
CA HIS A 783 8.37 -3.21 20.91
C HIS A 783 8.10 -2.65 19.51
N SER A 784 9.14 -2.65 18.67
CA SER A 784 9.04 -2.07 17.32
C SER A 784 8.32 -2.99 16.32
N PHE A 785 8.21 -4.30 16.62
CA PHE A 785 7.47 -5.26 15.81
C PHE A 785 5.99 -5.39 16.24
N LYS A 786 5.59 -4.71 17.31
CA LYS A 786 4.18 -4.66 17.71
C LYS A 786 3.31 -4.14 16.55
N GLY A 787 2.23 -4.84 16.25
CA GLY A 787 1.35 -4.57 15.12
C GLY A 787 1.71 -5.32 13.82
N TRP A 788 2.98 -5.63 13.60
CA TRP A 788 3.45 -6.47 12.51
C TRP A 788 3.17 -7.95 12.73
N GLU A 789 3.43 -8.77 11.72
CA GLU A 789 3.28 -10.23 11.76
C GLU A 789 4.30 -10.88 10.83
N SER A 790 4.66 -12.13 11.11
CA SER A 790 5.55 -12.94 10.28
C SER A 790 5.09 -14.39 10.27
N GLU A 791 5.33 -15.10 9.18
CA GLU A 791 5.06 -16.53 9.09
C GLU A 791 5.84 -17.30 10.17
N SER A 792 7.12 -16.97 10.30
CA SER A 792 8.03 -17.59 11.27
C SER A 792 8.68 -16.53 12.17
N VAL A 793 8.77 -16.84 13.46
CA VAL A 793 9.41 -15.98 14.47
C VAL A 793 10.50 -16.77 15.19
N ILE A 794 11.69 -16.18 15.26
CA ILE A 794 12.75 -16.61 16.18
C ILE A 794 12.81 -15.59 17.32
N LEU A 795 12.39 -16.00 18.50
CA LEU A 795 12.40 -15.18 19.72
C LEU A 795 13.64 -15.50 20.56
N ILE A 796 14.47 -14.50 20.82
CA ILE A 796 15.61 -14.58 21.73
C ILE A 796 15.19 -14.05 23.10
N LEU A 797 15.08 -14.93 24.07
CA LEU A 797 14.81 -14.58 25.47
C LEU A 797 16.12 -14.32 26.18
N GLN A 798 16.30 -13.10 26.65
CA GLN A 798 17.49 -12.66 27.38
C GLN A 798 17.29 -12.85 28.89
N PRO A 799 18.41 -12.85 29.68
CA PRO A 799 18.31 -12.77 31.13
C PRO A 799 17.49 -11.56 31.56
N GLU A 800 16.81 -11.62 32.71
CA GLU A 800 16.17 -10.44 33.28
C GLU A 800 17.25 -9.38 33.51
N MET A 801 17.18 -8.31 32.72
CA MET A 801 18.11 -7.18 32.87
C MET A 801 17.76 -6.37 34.11
N SER A 802 18.77 -6.03 34.91
CA SER A 802 18.60 -4.99 35.94
C SER A 802 18.23 -3.67 35.28
N ILE A 803 17.51 -2.82 36.01
CA ILE A 803 17.12 -1.47 35.52
C ILE A 803 18.35 -0.67 35.05
N ASN A 804 19.53 -0.96 35.58
CA ASN A 804 20.80 -0.29 35.22
C ASN A 804 21.40 -0.80 33.89
N ASP A 805 21.09 -2.01 33.45
CA ASP A 805 21.66 -2.65 32.25
C ASP A 805 20.84 -2.35 30.95
N LYS A 806 19.67 -1.78 31.09
CA LYS A 806 18.77 -1.42 29.96
C LYS A 806 19.24 -0.15 29.22
N TYR A 807 20.34 0.48 29.62
CA TYR A 807 20.68 1.83 29.17
C TYR A 807 21.86 1.89 28.18
N ASP A 808 21.53 1.89 26.91
CA ASP A 808 22.22 2.64 25.87
C ASP A 808 21.67 4.10 25.80
N GLY A 809 21.61 4.79 26.95
CA GLY A 809 21.24 6.20 27.02
C GLY A 809 19.77 6.57 26.75
N TYR A 810 18.85 5.62 26.68
CA TYR A 810 17.42 5.90 26.65
C TYR A 810 16.85 5.90 28.07
N TYR A 811 16.49 7.08 28.57
CA TYR A 811 15.62 7.21 29.71
C TYR A 811 14.20 6.79 29.33
N ILE A 812 13.84 5.53 29.53
CA ILE A 812 12.44 5.14 29.57
C ILE A 812 12.01 5.42 31.02
N GLN A 813 11.38 6.56 31.25
CA GLN A 813 10.71 6.87 32.52
C GLN A 813 9.43 6.04 32.72
N GLU A 814 9.12 5.14 31.79
CA GLU A 814 7.90 4.36 31.74
C GLU A 814 8.17 2.94 32.21
N ARG A 815 7.32 2.44 33.08
CA ARG A 815 7.32 1.04 33.48
C ARG A 815 6.93 0.18 32.27
N GLU A 816 7.67 -0.89 32.05
CA GLU A 816 7.35 -1.86 31.02
C GLU A 816 6.66 -3.08 31.63
N ASN A 817 5.61 -3.54 30.98
CA ASN A 817 4.97 -4.81 31.32
C ASN A 817 5.63 -5.93 30.55
N ILE A 818 6.70 -6.53 31.09
CA ILE A 818 7.50 -7.57 30.43
C ILE A 818 6.65 -8.80 30.05
N PRO A 819 5.73 -9.33 30.88
CA PRO A 819 4.84 -10.40 30.44
C PRO A 819 4.01 -10.05 29.22
N ALA A 820 3.44 -8.84 29.14
CA ALA A 820 2.69 -8.38 27.98
C ALA A 820 3.60 -8.24 26.73
N LEU A 821 4.87 -7.88 26.93
CA LEU A 821 5.86 -7.81 25.86
C LEU A 821 6.14 -9.20 25.26
N ILE A 822 6.42 -10.22 26.11
CA ILE A 822 6.63 -11.59 25.64
C ILE A 822 5.37 -12.15 24.99
N TYR A 823 4.18 -11.96 25.58
CA TYR A 823 2.91 -12.33 24.96
C TYR A 823 2.75 -11.68 23.56
N THR A 824 3.12 -10.42 23.45
CA THR A 824 3.12 -9.73 22.16
C THR A 824 4.02 -10.45 21.16
N ALA A 825 5.24 -10.86 21.53
CA ALA A 825 6.15 -11.58 20.66
C ALA A 825 5.57 -12.93 20.19
N LEU A 826 5.00 -13.71 21.12
CA LEU A 826 4.39 -15.02 20.81
C LEU A 826 3.27 -14.88 19.76
N THR A 827 2.44 -13.84 19.89
CA THR A 827 1.30 -13.59 18.99
C THR A 827 1.69 -12.95 17.65
N ARG A 828 2.98 -12.74 17.37
CA ARG A 828 3.47 -12.27 16.05
C ARG A 828 3.67 -13.39 15.04
N ALA A 829 3.88 -14.63 15.52
CA ALA A 829 4.06 -15.79 14.68
C ALA A 829 2.72 -16.28 14.11
N LYS A 830 2.67 -16.52 12.81
CA LYS A 830 1.50 -17.13 12.14
C LYS A 830 1.58 -18.66 12.22
N CYS A 831 2.69 -19.23 11.79
CA CYS A 831 2.88 -20.66 11.56
C CYS A 831 3.94 -21.27 12.47
N ASN A 832 5.13 -20.64 12.56
CA ASN A 832 6.28 -21.23 13.23
C ASN A 832 6.84 -20.31 14.32
N LEU A 833 7.16 -20.90 15.47
CA LEU A 833 7.73 -20.20 16.60
C LEU A 833 8.95 -20.96 17.14
N PHE A 834 10.09 -20.31 17.12
CA PHE A 834 11.36 -20.82 17.61
C PHE A 834 11.84 -19.95 18.78
N ILE A 835 12.08 -20.53 19.93
CA ILE A 835 12.49 -19.78 21.13
C ILE A 835 13.90 -20.21 21.52
N LEU A 836 14.85 -19.28 21.48
CA LEU A 836 16.20 -19.42 21.99
C LEU A 836 16.29 -18.72 23.36
N ASN A 837 16.31 -19.49 24.42
CA ASN A 837 16.44 -18.94 25.77
C ASN A 837 17.91 -18.80 26.13
N VAL A 838 18.40 -17.57 26.27
CA VAL A 838 19.77 -17.23 26.61
C VAL A 838 19.81 -16.78 28.07
N GLY A 839 19.62 -17.74 28.98
CA GLY A 839 19.72 -17.48 30.42
C GLY A 839 18.52 -16.83 31.13
N ASN A 840 17.37 -16.72 30.46
CA ASN A 840 16.15 -16.24 31.14
C ASN A 840 15.61 -17.36 32.06
N THR A 841 15.62 -17.14 33.37
CA THR A 841 15.20 -18.11 34.37
C THR A 841 13.70 -18.07 34.65
N LYS A 842 13.06 -16.91 34.52
CA LYS A 842 11.65 -16.67 34.84
C LYS A 842 10.68 -17.48 33.96
N TYR A 843 10.95 -17.50 32.65
CA TYR A 843 10.07 -18.17 31.68
C TYR A 843 10.55 -19.58 31.30
N HIS A 844 11.77 -19.98 31.73
CA HIS A 844 12.40 -21.25 31.36
C HIS A 844 11.47 -22.45 31.64
N SER A 845 11.02 -22.61 32.89
CA SER A 845 10.18 -23.74 33.29
C SER A 845 8.85 -23.78 32.53
N PHE A 846 8.28 -22.64 32.23
CA PHE A 846 7.02 -22.54 31.48
C PHE A 846 7.22 -23.09 30.05
N PHE A 847 8.22 -22.60 29.30
CA PHE A 847 8.44 -23.03 27.93
C PHE A 847 8.90 -24.49 27.84
N GLN A 848 9.78 -24.92 28.76
CA GLN A 848 10.25 -26.31 28.81
C GLN A 848 9.09 -27.30 29.05
N THR A 849 8.10 -26.94 29.86
CA THR A 849 6.96 -27.80 30.17
C THR A 849 5.89 -27.80 29.07
N ASN A 850 5.70 -26.66 28.37
CA ASN A 850 4.57 -26.49 27.46
C ASN A 850 4.95 -26.67 25.97
N ILE A 851 6.23 -26.75 25.63
CA ILE A 851 6.70 -27.01 24.27
C ILE A 851 7.33 -28.40 24.22
N ARG A 852 6.78 -29.27 23.38
CA ARG A 852 7.36 -30.62 23.16
C ARG A 852 8.70 -30.46 22.43
N GLN A 853 9.72 -31.13 22.91
CA GLN A 853 11.05 -31.18 22.27
C GLN A 853 11.01 -31.82 20.89
#